data_9d253ff8950520de0b64d84b7fb76338
#
_entry.id   9d253ff8950520de0b64d84b7fb76338
#
_cell.length_a   1.000
_cell.length_b   1.000
_cell.length_c   1.000
_cell.angle_alpha   90.00
_cell.angle_beta   90.00
_cell.angle_gamma   90.00
#
_symmetry.space_group_name_H-M   'P 1'
#
loop_
_entity.id
_entity.type
_entity.pdbx_description
1 polymer ?
#
loop_
_entity_poly.entity_id
_entity_poly.type
_entity_poly.pdbx_seq_one_letter_code
_entity_poly.pdbx_strand_id
1 'polypeptide(L)'
;MRKYPLSLLKDKNIVTFFDFWGKTRRGEKDGGDDYHLLCWHSLDVAAMGYLMIKRNCFGLADYFRQLGISDKEQAAQFFAWLLCWHDIGKFARSFQQLYLPPELKIQESARKNYEKISHSTLGYWLWNHYLSECQELLPSSSLSPRKLRRVIEMWMPVTTGHHGRPPDRMDELDNFLPEDKAAARDFLLAIKALFPRIEIPAFWDDDEGIELIKHLSWYISATVVLADWTGSSTRFFPRVAQAMDIKHYWQKALVQAQNALTVFPPKAETAPFTGINTLFPFIENPTPLQQKVLDLDISQPGPQLFILEDVTGAGKTEAALILAHRLIAAGKAQGLFFGLPTMATANAMYDRLVKTWLSFYSPESRPSLVLAHSARTLMDRFNESLWSGDLIGSEEPDEQAFSQGCAAWFADSNKKALLAEIGVGTLDQAMMAVMPFKHNNLRLLGLSNKILLADEIHACDAYMSCILEGLIERQARGGNSVILLSATLSQQQRDKLVAAFARGAEGQQEAPLLGKDDYPWLTHVTKTDVHSHRVATRKEVERSVSVGWLHSEQECIARIESAVSQGKCIAWIRNSVDDAIQVYRQLLARGVIPASSLSLFHSRFAFSDRQRIETETLARFGKYCSLQRASQVIVCTQVIEQSVDIDLDEMISDLAPIDLLIQRAGRLQRHIRDINGQLKRDGKDERSPPELLILAPVWDDAPGDEWFGSAMRNSAYVYPDHGRIWLTQRVLREQGAIQMPHAARLLIESVYGEDVVMPEGFARSEQEQVGKYYCDRARAKKYVLNFRPGYAANINDYLPEKLSTRLAEESVSLWLATCIDGVVKPYATGAHAWEMSVVRVRRSWWKKHRDEFSLLEGDAFRQWCVEQRQDPEMANVILVTDDESCGYSAREGLIGKVG
;
A
#
# COMPACT_ATOMS: atom_id res chain seq x y z
N MET A 1 29.95 43.02 -2.84
CA MET A 1 28.50 42.94 -2.59
C MET A 1 27.80 44.05 -3.35
N ARG A 2 27.28 43.78 -4.55
CA ARG A 2 26.34 44.72 -5.17
C ARG A 2 25.03 44.60 -4.41
N LYS A 3 24.68 45.61 -3.58
CA LYS A 3 23.34 45.78 -3.09
C LYS A 3 22.46 45.91 -4.32
N TYR A 4 21.53 44.99 -4.56
CA TYR A 4 20.45 45.27 -5.50
C TYR A 4 19.69 46.44 -4.90
N PRO A 5 19.86 47.63 -5.43
CA PRO A 5 19.22 48.80 -4.84
C PRO A 5 17.76 48.76 -5.22
N LEU A 6 16.88 48.88 -4.21
CA LEU A 6 15.44 49.10 -4.41
C LEU A 6 15.14 50.25 -5.39
N SER A 7 16.18 51.05 -5.73
CA SER A 7 16.11 52.08 -6.74
C SER A 7 15.90 51.58 -8.18
N LEU A 8 16.29 50.32 -8.53
CA LEU A 8 16.01 49.70 -9.83
C LEU A 8 14.55 49.34 -10.03
N LEU A 9 13.77 49.18 -8.91
CA LEU A 9 12.34 48.96 -8.98
C LEU A 9 11.56 50.21 -9.54
N LYS A 10 12.17 51.38 -9.53
CA LYS A 10 11.55 52.64 -10.05
C LYS A 10 11.71 52.82 -11.55
N ASP A 11 12.58 52.08 -12.19
CA ASP A 11 12.72 52.14 -13.64
C ASP A 11 11.64 51.28 -14.31
N LYS A 12 10.66 51.90 -14.98
CA LYS A 12 9.52 51.22 -15.61
C LYS A 12 9.89 50.27 -16.75
N ASN A 13 11.13 50.34 -17.24
CA ASN A 13 11.57 49.63 -18.44
C ASN A 13 12.43 48.38 -18.14
N ILE A 14 12.82 48.16 -16.88
CA ILE A 14 13.68 47.02 -16.51
C ILE A 14 12.85 45.95 -15.81
N VAL A 15 12.76 44.77 -16.42
CA VAL A 15 12.15 43.58 -15.80
C VAL A 15 13.15 42.99 -14.81
N THR A 16 12.69 42.72 -13.57
CA THR A 16 13.47 42.13 -12.49
C THR A 16 12.80 40.82 -12.03
N PHE A 17 13.44 40.00 -11.19
CA PHE A 17 12.82 38.80 -10.66
C PHE A 17 11.62 39.08 -9.73
N PHE A 18 11.38 40.32 -9.33
CA PHE A 18 10.16 40.73 -8.60
C PHE A 18 8.95 40.95 -9.52
N ASP A 19 9.14 40.86 -10.83
CA ASP A 19 8.07 41.02 -11.80
C ASP A 19 7.43 39.67 -12.23
N PHE A 20 7.77 38.56 -11.55
CA PHE A 20 7.27 37.20 -11.82
C PHE A 20 6.42 36.69 -10.68
N TRP A 21 5.24 36.18 -10.99
CA TRP A 21 4.37 35.53 -10.03
C TRP A 21 4.60 34.02 -9.97
N GLY A 22 4.46 33.42 -8.77
CA GLY A 22 4.59 31.98 -8.54
C GLY A 22 3.27 31.29 -8.29
N LYS A 23 2.31 32.01 -7.66
CA LYS A 23 0.96 31.52 -7.32
C LYS A 23 -0.09 32.62 -7.41
N THR A 24 -1.33 32.20 -7.70
CA THR A 24 -2.49 33.09 -7.82
C THR A 24 -3.62 32.63 -6.90
N ARG A 25 -4.59 33.50 -6.63
CA ARG A 25 -5.78 33.22 -5.86
C ARG A 25 -6.66 32.19 -6.59
N ARG A 26 -7.09 31.14 -5.91
CA ARG A 26 -7.97 30.10 -6.45
C ARG A 26 -9.38 30.06 -5.82
N GLY A 27 -9.61 30.83 -4.75
CA GLY A 27 -10.90 30.85 -4.06
C GLY A 27 -11.00 31.96 -2.99
N GLU A 28 -12.21 32.28 -2.54
CA GLU A 28 -12.48 33.35 -1.56
C GLU A 28 -11.83 33.11 -0.18
N LYS A 29 -11.56 31.85 0.20
CA LYS A 29 -10.98 31.48 1.51
C LYS A 29 -9.44 31.57 1.55
N ASP A 30 -8.82 31.84 0.42
CA ASP A 30 -7.35 31.91 0.34
C ASP A 30 -6.85 33.25 0.95
N GLY A 31 -5.89 33.17 1.89
CA GLY A 31 -5.32 34.36 2.55
C GLY A 31 -4.26 35.10 1.74
N GLY A 32 -4.09 36.41 2.01
CA GLY A 32 -3.07 37.26 1.40
C GLY A 32 -3.51 37.99 0.14
N ASP A 33 -2.53 38.46 -0.63
CA ASP A 33 -2.73 39.22 -1.86
C ASP A 33 -3.28 38.33 -3.00
N ASP A 34 -3.66 38.91 -4.15
CA ASP A 34 -4.21 38.19 -5.30
C ASP A 34 -3.20 37.25 -5.95
N TYR A 35 -1.92 37.58 -5.85
CA TYR A 35 -0.83 36.73 -6.30
C TYR A 35 0.33 36.75 -5.30
N HIS A 36 1.20 35.77 -5.43
CA HIS A 36 2.44 35.61 -4.67
C HIS A 36 3.63 35.66 -5.60
N LEU A 37 4.64 36.49 -5.32
CA LEU A 37 5.82 36.58 -6.15
C LEU A 37 6.58 35.24 -6.17
N LEU A 38 7.12 34.89 -7.32
CA LEU A 38 7.86 33.64 -7.53
C LEU A 38 9.07 33.52 -6.59
N CYS A 39 9.80 34.62 -6.42
CA CYS A 39 10.94 34.64 -5.50
C CYS A 39 10.54 34.37 -4.04
N TRP A 40 9.36 34.84 -3.60
CA TRP A 40 8.86 34.59 -2.27
C TRP A 40 8.41 33.15 -2.10
N HIS A 41 7.65 32.62 -3.06
CA HIS A 41 7.28 31.21 -3.05
C HIS A 41 8.51 30.29 -2.98
N SER A 42 9.53 30.57 -3.76
CA SER A 42 10.77 29.78 -3.73
C SER A 42 11.46 29.85 -2.38
N LEU A 43 11.44 31.00 -1.70
CA LEU A 43 12.01 31.17 -0.36
C LEU A 43 11.15 30.51 0.73
N ASP A 44 9.82 30.46 0.60
CA ASP A 44 8.94 29.77 1.52
C ASP A 44 9.22 28.26 1.50
N VAL A 45 9.33 27.68 0.31
CA VAL A 45 9.71 26.26 0.15
C VAL A 45 11.12 25.99 0.66
N ALA A 46 12.06 26.90 0.38
CA ALA A 46 13.42 26.81 0.88
C ALA A 46 13.49 26.87 2.42
N ALA A 47 12.69 27.72 3.06
CA ALA A 47 12.62 27.84 4.52
C ALA A 47 12.07 26.55 5.15
N MET A 48 11.08 25.92 4.53
CA MET A 48 10.60 24.60 4.95
C MET A 48 11.73 23.57 4.92
N GLY A 49 12.40 23.42 3.79
CA GLY A 49 13.50 22.45 3.66
C GLY A 49 14.67 22.73 4.60
N TYR A 50 15.04 23.99 4.80
CA TYR A 50 16.06 24.40 5.75
C TYR A 50 15.74 23.89 7.17
N LEU A 51 14.51 24.12 7.64
CA LEU A 51 14.08 23.70 8.95
C LEU A 51 13.84 22.18 9.05
N MET A 52 13.44 21.51 7.97
CA MET A 52 13.36 20.05 7.92
C MET A 52 14.73 19.41 8.17
N ILE A 53 15.83 19.96 7.64
CA ILE A 53 17.20 19.52 7.95
C ILE A 53 17.52 19.78 9.42
N LYS A 54 17.24 20.99 9.93
CA LYS A 54 17.57 21.38 11.32
C LYS A 54 16.90 20.45 12.34
N ARG A 55 15.65 20.03 12.09
CA ARG A 55 14.88 19.08 12.91
C ARG A 55 15.13 17.61 12.55
N ASN A 56 15.91 17.34 11.53
CA ASN A 56 16.10 15.98 11.00
C ASN A 56 14.78 15.27 10.65
N CYS A 57 13.83 15.97 10.07
CA CYS A 57 12.56 15.37 9.63
C CYS A 57 12.80 14.24 8.65
N PHE A 58 12.18 13.09 8.88
CA PHE A 58 12.31 11.88 8.03
C PHE A 58 13.75 11.40 7.83
N GLY A 59 14.68 11.71 8.74
CA GLY A 59 16.09 11.33 8.62
C GLY A 59 16.88 12.15 7.58
N LEU A 60 16.34 13.30 7.14
CA LEU A 60 16.92 14.09 6.05
C LEU A 60 18.36 14.56 6.35
N ALA A 61 18.67 14.98 7.57
CA ALA A 61 20.04 15.35 7.94
C ALA A 61 20.99 14.15 7.93
N ASP A 62 20.48 12.94 8.17
CA ASP A 62 21.28 11.73 8.13
C ASP A 62 21.65 11.35 6.69
N TYR A 63 20.78 11.61 5.72
CA TYR A 63 21.10 11.46 4.29
C TYR A 63 22.22 12.42 3.87
N PHE A 64 22.17 13.68 4.28
CA PHE A 64 23.24 14.64 3.98
C PHE A 64 24.56 14.31 4.69
N ARG A 65 24.51 13.73 5.88
CA ARG A 65 25.71 13.21 6.55
C ARG A 65 26.36 12.07 5.76
N GLN A 66 25.57 11.14 5.23
CA GLN A 66 26.06 10.09 4.32
C GLN A 66 26.69 10.68 3.07
N LEU A 67 26.14 11.77 2.54
CA LEU A 67 26.71 12.54 1.42
C LEU A 67 27.96 13.38 1.81
N GLY A 68 28.49 13.20 3.02
CA GLY A 68 29.70 13.90 3.48
C GLY A 68 29.46 15.32 4.00
N ILE A 69 28.20 15.77 4.11
CA ILE A 69 27.87 17.07 4.70
C ILE A 69 27.41 16.87 6.14
N SER A 70 28.37 16.85 7.07
CA SER A 70 28.11 16.59 8.49
C SER A 70 27.62 17.82 9.27
N ASP A 71 27.98 19.04 8.85
CA ASP A 71 27.47 20.27 9.45
C ASP A 71 26.01 20.49 9.02
N LYS A 72 25.10 20.43 10.00
CA LYS A 72 23.66 20.67 9.76
C LYS A 72 23.35 22.03 9.16
N GLU A 73 24.13 23.06 9.45
CA GLU A 73 23.93 24.39 8.88
C GLU A 73 24.29 24.40 7.39
N GLN A 74 25.42 23.79 7.05
CA GLN A 74 25.81 23.63 5.65
C GLN A 74 24.79 22.80 4.85
N ALA A 75 24.36 21.66 5.41
CA ALA A 75 23.31 20.82 4.81
C ALA A 75 22.00 21.58 4.61
N ALA A 76 21.57 22.35 5.62
CA ALA A 76 20.34 23.14 5.56
C ALA A 76 20.43 24.24 4.49
N GLN A 77 21.56 24.94 4.39
CA GLN A 77 21.78 25.96 3.35
C GLN A 77 21.87 25.34 1.95
N PHE A 78 22.53 24.19 1.80
CA PHE A 78 22.56 23.49 0.51
C PHE A 78 21.18 23.05 0.07
N PHE A 79 20.40 22.45 0.96
CA PHE A 79 19.07 21.99 0.62
C PHE A 79 18.10 23.15 0.34
N ALA A 80 18.19 24.23 1.12
CA ALA A 80 17.41 25.46 0.84
C ALA A 80 17.78 26.08 -0.51
N TRP A 81 19.08 26.14 -0.84
CA TRP A 81 19.53 26.57 -2.16
C TRP A 81 18.99 25.68 -3.27
N LEU A 82 19.05 24.38 -3.11
CA LEU A 82 18.51 23.41 -4.06
C LEU A 82 16.99 23.60 -4.26
N LEU A 83 16.23 23.84 -3.19
CA LEU A 83 14.80 24.09 -3.25
C LEU A 83 14.43 25.38 -3.97
N CYS A 84 15.29 26.40 -3.96
CA CYS A 84 15.04 27.63 -4.74
C CYS A 84 15.01 27.38 -6.26
N TRP A 85 15.47 26.24 -6.75
CA TRP A 85 15.44 25.86 -8.16
C TRP A 85 14.15 25.12 -8.55
N HIS A 86 13.31 24.67 -7.58
CA HIS A 86 12.20 23.78 -7.89
C HIS A 86 11.23 24.34 -8.94
N ASP A 87 10.93 25.62 -8.85
CA ASP A 87 9.99 26.34 -9.68
C ASP A 87 10.66 27.33 -10.67
N ILE A 88 11.95 27.19 -10.93
CA ILE A 88 12.72 28.11 -11.81
C ILE A 88 12.11 28.17 -13.22
N GLY A 89 11.41 27.16 -13.67
CA GLY A 89 10.71 27.14 -14.95
C GLY A 89 9.51 28.09 -15.02
N LYS A 90 9.02 28.59 -13.89
CA LYS A 90 7.95 29.60 -13.87
C LYS A 90 8.42 30.99 -14.30
N PHE A 91 9.73 31.23 -14.44
CA PHE A 91 10.24 32.40 -15.11
C PHE A 91 9.93 32.39 -16.61
N ALA A 92 9.49 31.27 -17.19
CA ALA A 92 9.10 31.20 -18.59
C ALA A 92 7.95 32.17 -18.91
N ARG A 93 8.13 32.95 -20.02
CA ARG A 93 7.10 33.87 -20.50
C ARG A 93 5.78 33.15 -20.77
N SER A 94 5.84 31.93 -21.30
CA SER A 94 4.66 31.09 -21.55
C SER A 94 3.89 30.73 -20.26
N PHE A 95 4.58 30.57 -19.14
CA PHE A 95 3.92 30.35 -17.83
C PHE A 95 3.31 31.66 -17.31
N GLN A 96 4.05 32.74 -17.35
CA GLN A 96 3.61 34.04 -16.82
C GLN A 96 2.35 34.58 -17.54
N GLN A 97 2.11 34.21 -18.79
CA GLN A 97 0.92 34.57 -19.54
C GLN A 97 -0.38 33.90 -19.06
N LEU A 98 -0.30 32.91 -18.18
CA LEU A 98 -1.50 32.32 -17.57
C LEU A 98 -2.25 33.33 -16.67
N TYR A 99 -1.56 34.35 -16.16
CA TYR A 99 -2.11 35.43 -15.35
C TYR A 99 -1.21 36.66 -15.49
N LEU A 100 -1.78 37.82 -15.86
CA LEU A 100 -1.05 39.04 -16.08
C LEU A 100 -1.54 40.14 -15.12
N PRO A 101 -1.03 40.18 -13.90
CA PRO A 101 -1.34 41.27 -12.97
C PRO A 101 -0.86 42.58 -13.53
N PRO A 102 -1.70 43.66 -13.51
CA PRO A 102 -1.31 44.97 -14.12
C PRO A 102 -0.14 45.65 -13.39
N GLU A 103 0.17 45.23 -12.18
CA GLU A 103 1.26 45.77 -11.37
C GLU A 103 2.62 45.21 -11.77
N LEU A 104 2.65 44.05 -12.44
CA LEU A 104 3.89 43.43 -12.91
C LEU A 104 4.26 43.95 -14.31
N LYS A 105 5.56 44.07 -14.56
CA LYS A 105 6.08 44.61 -15.84
C LYS A 105 6.07 43.61 -16.99
N ILE A 106 5.58 42.39 -16.75
CA ILE A 106 5.49 41.34 -17.76
C ILE A 106 4.39 41.68 -18.77
N GLN A 107 4.77 41.82 -20.03
CA GLN A 107 3.84 42.13 -21.12
C GLN A 107 3.40 40.87 -21.85
N GLU A 108 2.23 40.93 -22.48
CA GLU A 108 1.73 39.90 -23.37
C GLU A 108 2.73 39.60 -24.50
N SER A 109 2.88 38.33 -24.81
CA SER A 109 3.80 37.87 -25.87
C SER A 109 3.12 36.82 -26.73
N ALA A 110 3.33 36.86 -28.04
CA ALA A 110 2.78 35.88 -28.98
C ALA A 110 3.37 34.47 -28.88
N ARG A 111 4.19 34.19 -27.85
CA ARG A 111 4.84 32.88 -27.67
C ARG A 111 3.91 31.79 -27.12
N LYS A 112 4.18 30.58 -27.56
CA LYS A 112 3.39 29.33 -27.50
C LYS A 112 2.70 29.00 -26.17
N ASN A 113 1.54 28.37 -26.28
CA ASN A 113 0.70 27.91 -25.18
C ASN A 113 1.44 27.01 -24.18
N TYR A 114 1.40 27.38 -22.91
CA TYR A 114 1.90 26.62 -21.77
C TYR A 114 1.18 25.25 -21.60
N GLU A 115 -0.02 25.08 -22.12
CA GLU A 115 -0.90 23.93 -21.90
C GLU A 115 -0.26 22.56 -22.18
N LYS A 116 0.85 22.52 -22.91
CA LYS A 116 1.53 21.26 -23.30
C LYS A 116 2.83 20.97 -22.55
N ILE A 117 3.41 21.92 -21.81
CA ILE A 117 4.75 21.78 -21.23
C ILE A 117 4.75 22.22 -19.77
N SER A 118 5.10 21.32 -18.86
CA SER A 118 5.13 21.62 -17.42
C SER A 118 6.29 22.59 -17.07
N HIS A 119 6.09 23.44 -16.06
CA HIS A 119 7.17 24.28 -15.53
C HIS A 119 8.35 23.46 -14.97
N SER A 120 8.14 22.20 -14.54
CA SER A 120 9.20 21.27 -14.17
C SER A 120 10.14 21.02 -15.35
N THR A 121 9.58 20.72 -16.53
CA THR A 121 10.32 20.52 -17.79
C THR A 121 11.00 21.81 -18.24
N LEU A 122 10.30 22.95 -18.16
CA LEU A 122 10.88 24.27 -18.48
C LEU A 122 12.05 24.63 -17.56
N GLY A 123 11.96 24.32 -16.26
CA GLY A 123 13.04 24.57 -15.30
C GLY A 123 14.28 23.73 -15.58
N TYR A 124 14.08 22.43 -15.86
CA TYR A 124 15.18 21.54 -16.22
C TYR A 124 15.83 21.92 -17.56
N TRP A 125 15.02 22.34 -18.56
CA TRP A 125 15.52 22.89 -19.82
C TRP A 125 16.36 24.16 -19.61
N LEU A 126 15.87 25.12 -18.77
CA LEU A 126 16.59 26.38 -18.49
C LEU A 126 17.95 26.11 -17.82
N TRP A 127 18.04 25.10 -16.93
CA TRP A 127 19.32 24.65 -16.41
C TRP A 127 20.25 24.17 -17.52
N ASN A 128 19.81 23.20 -18.32
CA ASN A 128 20.66 22.54 -19.32
C ASN A 128 21.17 23.47 -20.41
N HIS A 129 20.36 24.44 -20.84
CA HIS A 129 20.66 25.26 -22.00
C HIS A 129 21.15 26.69 -21.69
N TYR A 130 21.09 27.10 -20.41
CA TYR A 130 21.51 28.46 -20.06
C TYR A 130 22.20 28.56 -18.70
N LEU A 131 21.52 28.17 -17.60
CA LEU A 131 22.04 28.47 -16.27
C LEU A 131 23.26 27.62 -15.88
N SER A 132 23.41 26.43 -16.44
CA SER A 132 24.55 25.56 -16.20
C SER A 132 25.87 26.16 -16.70
N GLU A 133 25.82 27.08 -17.68
CA GLU A 133 26.99 27.81 -18.21
C GLU A 133 27.38 29.00 -17.33
N CYS A 134 26.51 29.44 -16.43
CA CYS A 134 26.76 30.57 -15.53
C CYS A 134 27.59 30.10 -14.31
N GLN A 135 28.92 30.10 -14.43
CA GLN A 135 29.81 29.63 -13.35
C GLN A 135 29.61 30.35 -12.02
N GLU A 136 29.21 31.62 -12.05
CA GLU A 136 28.91 32.44 -10.89
C GLU A 136 27.76 31.90 -10.05
N LEU A 137 26.87 31.04 -10.59
CA LEU A 137 25.76 30.41 -9.88
C LEU A 137 26.20 29.18 -9.11
N LEU A 138 27.27 28.51 -9.55
CA LEU A 138 27.70 27.26 -8.95
C LEU A 138 28.23 27.47 -7.50
N PRO A 139 27.94 26.56 -6.57
CA PRO A 139 28.47 26.59 -5.21
C PRO A 139 29.99 26.48 -5.16
N SER A 140 30.57 26.74 -3.98
CA SER A 140 31.99 26.50 -3.74
C SER A 140 32.32 25.01 -3.77
N SER A 141 33.46 24.66 -4.38
CA SER A 141 33.98 23.29 -4.41
C SER A 141 35.45 23.31 -4.81
N SER A 142 36.19 22.28 -4.46
CA SER A 142 37.52 21.99 -5.00
C SER A 142 37.50 21.30 -6.35
N LEU A 143 36.31 20.91 -6.85
CA LEU A 143 36.13 20.34 -8.19
C LEU A 143 36.33 21.39 -9.29
N SER A 144 36.82 20.95 -10.45
CA SER A 144 36.84 21.80 -11.63
C SER A 144 35.41 22.21 -12.03
N PRO A 145 35.20 23.36 -12.70
CA PRO A 145 33.85 23.79 -13.08
C PRO A 145 33.05 22.77 -13.88
N ARG A 146 33.72 22.02 -14.77
CA ARG A 146 33.08 20.94 -15.55
C ARG A 146 32.59 19.79 -14.69
N LYS A 147 33.41 19.35 -13.73
CA LYS A 147 33.05 18.28 -12.78
C LYS A 147 31.94 18.72 -11.83
N LEU A 148 32.06 19.94 -11.30
CA LEU A 148 31.04 20.51 -10.43
C LEU A 148 29.68 20.62 -11.15
N ARG A 149 29.65 21.06 -12.41
CA ARG A 149 28.43 21.09 -13.20
C ARG A 149 27.78 19.71 -13.32
N ARG A 150 28.58 18.67 -13.65
CA ARG A 150 28.11 17.28 -13.76
C ARG A 150 27.46 16.81 -12.45
N VAL A 151 28.07 17.12 -11.32
CA VAL A 151 27.55 16.79 -9.99
C VAL A 151 26.24 17.53 -9.71
N ILE A 152 26.17 18.83 -9.99
CA ILE A 152 24.94 19.62 -9.77
C ILE A 152 23.83 19.17 -10.70
N GLU A 153 24.12 18.77 -11.93
CA GLU A 153 23.15 18.23 -12.88
C GLU A 153 22.38 17.04 -12.33
N MET A 154 23.00 16.18 -11.50
CA MET A 154 22.30 15.06 -10.87
C MET A 154 21.21 15.50 -9.88
N TRP A 155 21.31 16.71 -9.33
CA TRP A 155 20.34 17.28 -8.37
C TRP A 155 19.22 18.05 -9.05
N MET A 156 19.39 18.54 -10.26
CA MET A 156 18.38 19.35 -10.92
C MET A 156 17.05 18.62 -11.15
N PRO A 157 17.03 17.37 -11.65
CA PRO A 157 15.78 16.62 -11.75
C PRO A 157 15.15 16.29 -10.40
N VAL A 158 15.96 16.19 -9.33
CA VAL A 158 15.46 15.94 -7.95
C VAL A 158 14.64 17.12 -7.48
N THR A 159 15.07 18.34 -7.75
CA THR A 159 14.36 19.54 -7.32
C THR A 159 13.25 19.96 -8.30
N THR A 160 13.52 20.00 -9.61
CA THR A 160 12.50 20.38 -10.61
C THR A 160 11.40 19.31 -10.75
N GLY A 161 11.66 18.06 -10.36
CA GLY A 161 10.70 16.95 -10.35
C GLY A 161 9.76 16.93 -9.12
N HIS A 162 9.53 18.07 -8.46
CA HIS A 162 8.71 18.20 -7.23
C HIS A 162 7.24 17.79 -7.37
N HIS A 163 6.75 17.56 -8.58
CA HIS A 163 5.41 17.00 -8.82
C HIS A 163 5.33 15.48 -8.70
N GLY A 164 6.36 14.83 -8.15
CA GLY A 164 6.40 13.40 -7.87
C GLY A 164 6.79 12.51 -9.04
N ARG A 165 7.35 13.10 -10.08
CA ARG A 165 8.04 12.43 -11.19
C ARG A 165 9.19 13.30 -11.68
N PRO A 166 10.28 12.74 -12.25
CA PRO A 166 11.31 13.53 -12.90
C PRO A 166 10.75 14.40 -14.03
N PRO A 167 11.38 15.55 -14.35
CA PRO A 167 10.98 16.38 -15.47
C PRO A 167 11.25 15.67 -16.80
N ASP A 168 10.43 15.94 -17.81
CA ASP A 168 10.68 15.44 -19.16
C ASP A 168 11.93 16.13 -19.77
N ARG A 169 12.68 15.40 -20.62
CA ARG A 169 13.79 15.97 -21.38
C ARG A 169 13.28 16.44 -22.74
N MET A 170 13.56 17.67 -23.07
CA MET A 170 13.17 18.27 -24.36
C MET A 170 14.32 19.13 -24.88
N ASP A 171 14.65 19.01 -26.16
CA ASP A 171 15.79 19.71 -26.77
C ASP A 171 15.44 21.06 -27.33
N GLU A 172 14.20 21.27 -27.78
CA GLU A 172 13.77 22.52 -28.42
C GLU A 172 12.64 23.23 -27.68
N LEU A 173 12.95 24.20 -26.83
CA LEU A 173 11.97 25.04 -26.16
C LEU A 173 12.38 26.53 -26.17
N ASP A 174 11.67 27.35 -26.93
CA ASP A 174 11.82 28.80 -26.88
C ASP A 174 10.66 29.46 -26.11
N ASN A 175 10.66 29.20 -24.78
CA ASN A 175 9.62 29.71 -23.88
C ASN A 175 10.11 30.87 -22.99
N PHE A 176 11.42 31.22 -23.10
CA PHE A 176 12.05 32.27 -22.29
C PHE A 176 12.55 33.39 -23.17
N LEU A 177 12.20 34.62 -22.83
CA LEU A 177 12.83 35.79 -23.39
C LEU A 177 14.18 36.05 -22.72
N PRO A 178 15.08 36.88 -23.34
CA PRO A 178 16.38 37.20 -22.73
C PRO A 178 16.25 37.80 -21.32
N GLU A 179 15.25 38.65 -21.08
CA GLU A 179 14.98 39.27 -19.80
C GLU A 179 14.49 38.21 -18.75
N ASP A 180 13.74 37.21 -19.17
CA ASP A 180 13.30 36.11 -18.29
C ASP A 180 14.49 35.29 -17.77
N LYS A 181 15.42 34.98 -18.70
CA LYS A 181 16.68 34.28 -18.37
C LYS A 181 17.56 35.12 -17.45
N ALA A 182 17.64 36.43 -17.70
CA ALA A 182 18.40 37.36 -16.86
C ALA A 182 17.80 37.46 -15.46
N ALA A 183 16.46 37.60 -15.35
CA ALA A 183 15.78 37.66 -14.07
C ALA A 183 15.97 36.37 -13.26
N ALA A 184 15.87 35.18 -13.87
CA ALA A 184 16.12 33.90 -13.23
C ALA A 184 17.57 33.82 -12.71
N ARG A 185 18.57 34.20 -13.54
CA ARG A 185 19.98 34.24 -13.14
C ARG A 185 20.18 35.18 -11.94
N ASP A 186 19.64 36.38 -12.00
CA ASP A 186 19.83 37.39 -10.96
C ASP A 186 19.17 37.00 -9.66
N PHE A 187 18.01 36.31 -9.69
CA PHE A 187 17.40 35.69 -8.53
C PHE A 187 18.34 34.64 -7.88
N LEU A 188 18.88 33.73 -8.67
CA LEU A 188 19.77 32.69 -8.17
C LEU A 188 21.10 33.23 -7.62
N LEU A 189 21.63 34.31 -8.19
CA LEU A 189 22.78 35.02 -7.61
C LEU A 189 22.46 35.61 -6.24
N ALA A 190 21.27 36.20 -6.07
CA ALA A 190 20.82 36.71 -4.80
C ALA A 190 20.64 35.57 -3.76
N ILE A 191 20.13 34.41 -4.17
CA ILE A 191 19.99 33.20 -3.34
C ILE A 191 21.37 32.66 -2.93
N LYS A 192 22.32 32.56 -3.86
CA LYS A 192 23.69 32.12 -3.52
C LYS A 192 24.33 33.04 -2.47
N ALA A 193 24.09 34.34 -2.57
CA ALA A 193 24.59 35.33 -1.59
C ALA A 193 23.87 35.20 -0.21
N LEU A 194 22.65 34.66 -0.19
CA LEU A 194 21.91 34.39 1.03
C LEU A 194 22.44 33.17 1.77
N PHE A 195 22.98 32.16 1.05
CA PHE A 195 23.47 30.89 1.58
C PHE A 195 24.99 30.71 1.37
N PRO A 196 25.86 31.39 2.17
CA PRO A 196 27.30 31.44 1.93
C PRO A 196 28.08 30.20 2.34
N ARG A 197 27.48 29.26 3.10
CA ARG A 197 28.20 28.08 3.63
C ARG A 197 28.10 26.84 2.74
N ILE A 198 27.63 26.98 1.51
CA ILE A 198 27.49 25.84 0.62
C ILE A 198 28.86 25.49 0.05
N GLU A 199 29.28 24.26 0.30
CA GLU A 199 30.48 23.66 -0.27
C GLU A 199 30.16 22.25 -0.72
N ILE A 200 30.46 21.92 -1.98
CA ILE A 200 30.20 20.60 -2.56
C ILE A 200 31.39 19.69 -2.32
N PRO A 201 31.19 18.52 -1.68
CA PRO A 201 32.25 17.55 -1.44
C PRO A 201 32.87 17.04 -2.74
N ALA A 202 34.21 16.93 -2.78
CA ALA A 202 34.92 16.51 -3.99
C ALA A 202 34.58 15.06 -4.38
N PHE A 203 34.38 14.17 -3.43
CA PHE A 203 34.09 12.75 -3.68
C PHE A 203 32.75 12.53 -4.40
N TRP A 204 31.89 13.55 -4.51
CA TRP A 204 30.64 13.43 -5.27
C TRP A 204 30.88 13.17 -6.77
N ASP A 205 32.08 13.46 -7.28
CA ASP A 205 32.49 13.15 -8.67
C ASP A 205 33.16 11.77 -8.81
N ASP A 206 33.42 11.06 -7.73
CA ASP A 206 33.92 9.68 -7.70
C ASP A 206 32.78 8.67 -7.89
N ASP A 207 33.10 7.45 -8.30
CA ASP A 207 32.10 6.39 -8.55
C ASP A 207 31.23 6.10 -7.31
N GLU A 208 31.83 6.06 -6.12
CA GLU A 208 31.12 5.84 -4.85
C GLU A 208 30.17 7.00 -4.52
N GLY A 209 30.62 8.23 -4.67
CA GLY A 209 29.80 9.41 -4.44
C GLY A 209 28.64 9.53 -5.44
N ILE A 210 28.89 9.22 -6.71
CA ILE A 210 27.86 9.17 -7.74
C ILE A 210 26.78 8.12 -7.40
N GLU A 211 27.18 6.90 -7.04
CA GLU A 211 26.23 5.85 -6.67
C GLU A 211 25.46 6.21 -5.41
N LEU A 212 26.09 6.86 -4.43
CA LEU A 212 25.42 7.33 -3.22
C LEU A 212 24.39 8.44 -3.53
N ILE A 213 24.74 9.41 -4.38
CA ILE A 213 23.80 10.45 -4.84
C ILE A 213 22.62 9.81 -5.54
N LYS A 214 22.85 8.88 -6.48
CA LYS A 214 21.79 8.16 -7.17
C LYS A 214 20.86 7.43 -6.19
N HIS A 215 21.43 6.76 -5.20
CA HIS A 215 20.67 6.04 -4.19
C HIS A 215 19.79 6.99 -3.34
N LEU A 216 20.38 8.07 -2.82
CA LEU A 216 19.72 9.00 -1.90
C LEU A 216 18.78 9.98 -2.62
N SER A 217 19.00 10.22 -3.93
CA SER A 217 18.15 11.10 -4.75
C SER A 217 16.65 10.76 -4.65
N TRP A 218 16.32 9.48 -4.51
CA TRP A 218 14.94 9.01 -4.36
C TRP A 218 14.27 9.49 -3.07
N TYR A 219 14.99 9.49 -1.96
CA TYR A 219 14.49 9.94 -0.66
C TYR A 219 14.47 11.47 -0.57
N ILE A 220 15.53 12.10 -1.08
CA ILE A 220 15.64 13.57 -1.10
C ILE A 220 14.57 14.18 -2.02
N SER A 221 14.27 13.57 -3.17
CA SER A 221 13.17 14.04 -4.03
C SER A 221 11.81 14.01 -3.34
N ALA A 222 11.58 13.03 -2.47
CA ALA A 222 10.36 12.99 -1.67
C ALA A 222 10.28 14.15 -0.67
N THR A 223 11.41 14.50 -0.04
CA THR A 223 11.43 15.65 0.88
C THR A 223 11.28 16.98 0.16
N VAL A 224 11.73 17.09 -1.10
CA VAL A 224 11.43 18.25 -1.98
C VAL A 224 9.93 18.39 -2.18
N VAL A 225 9.21 17.29 -2.48
CA VAL A 225 7.74 17.30 -2.62
C VAL A 225 7.07 17.76 -1.33
N LEU A 226 7.53 17.27 -0.17
CA LEU A 226 6.96 17.65 1.13
C LEU A 226 7.21 19.13 1.46
N ALA A 227 8.39 19.63 1.16
CA ALA A 227 8.74 21.03 1.36
C ALA A 227 7.89 21.95 0.46
N ASP A 228 7.70 21.58 -0.82
CA ASP A 228 6.82 22.33 -1.73
C ASP A 228 5.36 22.31 -1.26
N TRP A 229 4.79 21.14 -0.93
CA TRP A 229 3.41 21.05 -0.47
C TRP A 229 3.15 21.88 0.77
N THR A 230 4.10 21.93 1.70
CA THR A 230 3.94 22.67 2.96
C THR A 230 4.21 24.16 2.75
N GLY A 231 5.28 24.52 2.04
CA GLY A 231 5.62 25.89 1.67
C GLY A 231 4.63 26.55 0.70
N SER A 232 3.76 25.71 0.12
CA SER A 232 2.67 26.13 -0.78
C SER A 232 1.35 26.42 -0.03
N SER A 233 1.27 26.10 1.26
CA SER A 233 0.05 26.26 2.04
C SER A 233 -0.18 27.71 2.42
N THR A 234 -1.27 28.31 1.93
CA THR A 234 -1.66 29.68 2.27
C THR A 234 -2.03 29.88 3.74
N ARG A 235 -2.30 28.79 4.45
CA ARG A 235 -2.50 28.78 5.91
C ARG A 235 -1.24 29.28 6.64
N PHE A 236 -0.05 28.87 6.20
CA PHE A 236 1.22 29.17 6.86
C PHE A 236 1.98 30.27 6.11
N PHE A 237 1.86 30.32 4.80
CA PHE A 237 2.54 31.25 3.89
C PHE A 237 1.52 32.06 3.10
N PRO A 238 0.96 33.12 3.70
CA PRO A 238 0.04 34.02 2.98
C PRO A 238 0.72 34.66 1.78
N ARG A 239 -0.03 34.85 0.70
CA ARG A 239 0.49 35.45 -0.52
C ARG A 239 0.99 36.87 -0.27
N VAL A 240 2.10 37.22 -0.88
CA VAL A 240 2.75 38.54 -0.81
C VAL A 240 3.12 38.98 -2.21
N ALA A 241 2.45 40.02 -2.71
CA ALA A 241 2.71 40.65 -4.00
C ALA A 241 3.76 41.75 -3.94
N GLN A 242 4.06 42.26 -2.76
CA GLN A 242 4.97 43.41 -2.61
C GLN A 242 6.44 42.95 -2.60
N ALA A 243 7.27 43.65 -3.39
CA ALA A 243 8.71 43.49 -3.39
C ALA A 243 9.33 44.04 -2.08
N MET A 244 10.31 43.33 -1.52
CA MET A 244 11.07 43.74 -0.36
C MET A 244 12.50 43.18 -0.39
N ASP A 245 13.30 43.52 0.62
CA ASP A 245 14.64 42.95 0.74
C ASP A 245 14.61 41.45 0.92
N ILE A 246 15.44 40.69 0.19
CA ILE A 246 15.45 39.22 0.23
C ILE A 246 15.81 38.67 1.60
N LYS A 247 16.75 39.29 2.32
CA LYS A 247 17.13 38.87 3.67
C LYS A 247 16.00 39.10 4.66
N HIS A 248 15.29 40.20 4.49
CA HIS A 248 14.13 40.50 5.34
C HIS A 248 13.02 39.49 5.10
N TYR A 249 12.72 39.17 3.82
CA TYR A 249 11.73 38.13 3.52
C TYR A 249 12.15 36.75 4.02
N TRP A 250 13.43 36.37 3.89
CA TRP A 250 13.97 35.11 4.40
C TRP A 250 13.70 34.93 5.91
N GLN A 251 13.92 35.97 6.71
CA GLN A 251 13.62 35.91 8.15
C GLN A 251 12.12 35.69 8.41
N LYS A 252 11.27 36.38 7.64
CA LYS A 252 9.81 36.18 7.69
C LYS A 252 9.44 34.74 7.32
N ALA A 253 9.97 34.20 6.21
CA ALA A 253 9.73 32.84 5.75
C ALA A 253 10.17 31.79 6.78
N LEU A 254 11.32 32.00 7.47
CA LEU A 254 11.75 31.09 8.55
C LEU A 254 10.76 31.04 9.72
N VAL A 255 10.21 32.20 10.13
CA VAL A 255 9.18 32.24 11.20
C VAL A 255 7.92 31.49 10.77
N GLN A 256 7.48 31.70 9.52
CA GLN A 256 6.31 31.00 8.96
C GLN A 256 6.57 29.48 8.84
N ALA A 257 7.75 29.10 8.37
CA ALA A 257 8.17 27.70 8.27
C ALA A 257 8.26 27.02 9.65
N GLN A 258 8.70 27.74 10.70
CA GLN A 258 8.69 27.20 12.07
C GLN A 258 7.27 26.84 12.53
N ASN A 259 6.28 27.68 12.21
CA ASN A 259 4.87 27.39 12.47
C ASN A 259 4.36 26.24 11.60
N ALA A 260 4.74 26.20 10.34
CA ALA A 260 4.36 25.13 9.42
C ALA A 260 4.93 23.77 9.81
N LEU A 261 6.11 23.74 10.44
CA LEU A 261 6.73 22.49 10.94
C LEU A 261 5.91 21.78 12.02
N THR A 262 4.95 22.46 12.65
CA THR A 262 4.05 21.82 13.62
C THR A 262 3.17 20.73 13.03
N VAL A 263 2.98 20.73 11.70
CA VAL A 263 2.25 19.63 11.03
C VAL A 263 3.06 18.33 10.95
N PHE A 264 4.41 18.41 11.08
CA PHE A 264 5.26 17.22 11.15
C PHE A 264 5.46 16.83 12.60
N PRO A 265 5.01 15.64 13.03
CA PRO A 265 5.25 15.20 14.39
C PRO A 265 6.76 15.13 14.67
N PRO A 266 7.18 15.40 15.91
CA PRO A 266 8.54 15.15 16.32
C PRO A 266 8.84 13.65 16.17
N LYS A 267 10.12 13.30 15.92
CA LYS A 267 10.56 11.91 15.90
C LYS A 267 10.22 11.26 17.24
N ALA A 268 9.47 10.15 17.18
CA ALA A 268 9.14 9.40 18.38
C ALA A 268 10.38 8.66 18.92
N GLU A 269 10.58 8.71 20.22
CA GLU A 269 11.62 7.97 20.91
C GLU A 269 11.17 6.54 21.17
N THR A 270 12.00 5.57 20.85
CA THR A 270 11.68 4.16 20.98
C THR A 270 11.82 3.68 22.43
N ALA A 271 10.90 2.86 22.90
CA ALA A 271 10.98 2.22 24.20
C ALA A 271 11.94 1.01 24.16
N PRO A 272 12.67 0.69 25.24
CA PRO A 272 13.41 -0.53 25.34
C PRO A 272 12.47 -1.74 25.34
N PHE A 273 12.92 -2.84 24.73
CA PHE A 273 12.17 -4.09 24.80
C PHE A 273 12.40 -4.75 26.16
N THR A 274 11.39 -4.87 26.98
CA THR A 274 11.46 -5.44 28.36
C THR A 274 10.83 -6.82 28.48
N GLY A 275 10.25 -7.35 27.40
CA GLY A 275 9.64 -8.67 27.36
C GLY A 275 8.31 -8.71 26.65
N ILE A 276 7.78 -9.92 26.46
CA ILE A 276 6.52 -10.15 25.73
C ILE A 276 5.31 -9.48 26.41
N ASN A 277 5.31 -9.45 27.75
CA ASN A 277 4.19 -8.94 28.54
C ASN A 277 3.99 -7.42 28.35
N THR A 278 5.01 -6.70 27.92
CA THR A 278 4.91 -5.27 27.59
C THR A 278 4.00 -5.04 26.39
N LEU A 279 4.10 -5.92 25.39
CA LEU A 279 3.27 -5.84 24.19
C LEU A 279 1.94 -6.57 24.35
N PHE A 280 1.97 -7.72 25.02
CA PHE A 280 0.83 -8.62 25.12
C PHE A 280 0.64 -9.11 26.56
N PRO A 281 0.05 -8.28 27.45
CA PRO A 281 -0.16 -8.64 28.86
C PRO A 281 -0.98 -9.90 29.08
N PHE A 282 -1.76 -10.31 28.05
CA PHE A 282 -2.62 -11.49 28.09
C PHE A 282 -1.88 -12.80 27.73
N ILE A 283 -0.61 -12.74 27.30
CA ILE A 283 0.20 -13.92 27.00
C ILE A 283 0.98 -14.32 28.24
N GLU A 284 0.48 -15.30 28.98
CA GLU A 284 1.15 -15.85 30.15
C GLU A 284 2.31 -16.76 29.74
N ASN A 285 2.11 -17.58 28.72
CA ASN A 285 3.10 -18.52 28.20
C ASN A 285 3.30 -18.27 26.70
N PRO A 286 4.50 -17.89 26.26
CA PRO A 286 4.78 -17.70 24.84
C PRO A 286 4.67 -19.02 24.07
N THR A 287 4.19 -18.95 22.84
CA THR A 287 4.21 -20.10 21.93
C THR A 287 5.66 -20.43 21.55
N PRO A 288 5.95 -21.66 21.04
CA PRO A 288 7.30 -22.01 20.64
C PRO A 288 7.90 -21.04 19.61
N LEU A 289 7.09 -20.53 18.67
CA LEU A 289 7.54 -19.52 17.70
C LEU A 289 7.82 -18.16 18.38
N GLN A 290 6.96 -17.74 19.29
CA GLN A 290 7.18 -16.52 20.08
C GLN A 290 8.43 -16.62 20.95
N GLN A 291 8.64 -17.76 21.62
CA GLN A 291 9.87 -18.00 22.39
C GLN A 291 11.10 -17.98 21.47
N LYS A 292 11.00 -18.61 20.29
CA LYS A 292 12.13 -18.63 19.35
C LYS A 292 12.53 -17.23 18.90
N VAL A 293 11.57 -16.34 18.60
CA VAL A 293 11.88 -14.96 18.23
C VAL A 293 12.35 -14.11 19.41
N LEU A 294 12.04 -14.48 20.66
CA LEU A 294 12.60 -13.85 21.86
C LEU A 294 14.10 -14.18 22.00
N ASP A 295 14.48 -15.43 21.71
CA ASP A 295 15.84 -15.94 21.89
C ASP A 295 16.77 -15.66 20.70
N LEU A 296 16.20 -15.21 19.57
CA LEU A 296 16.96 -15.01 18.34
C LEU A 296 17.98 -13.90 18.48
N ASP A 297 19.23 -14.14 18.05
CA ASP A 297 20.24 -13.10 17.96
C ASP A 297 19.97 -12.17 16.77
N ILE A 298 19.66 -10.92 17.06
CA ILE A 298 19.42 -9.86 16.08
C ILE A 298 20.53 -8.80 16.05
N SER A 299 21.67 -9.04 16.72
CA SER A 299 22.76 -8.07 16.88
C SER A 299 23.50 -7.78 15.57
N GLN A 300 23.48 -8.69 14.62
CA GLN A 300 24.17 -8.58 13.33
C GLN A 300 23.90 -7.23 12.65
N PRO A 301 24.94 -6.55 12.12
CA PRO A 301 24.80 -5.26 11.47
C PRO A 301 24.03 -5.37 10.14
N GLY A 302 23.45 -4.25 9.71
CA GLY A 302 22.72 -4.15 8.45
C GLY A 302 21.28 -4.68 8.50
N PRO A 303 20.64 -4.79 7.32
CA PRO A 303 19.29 -5.29 7.18
C PRO A 303 19.20 -6.79 7.45
N GLN A 304 18.06 -7.26 7.90
CA GLN A 304 17.81 -8.66 8.18
C GLN A 304 16.46 -9.09 7.58
N LEU A 305 16.40 -10.29 7.02
CA LEU A 305 15.16 -10.90 6.55
C LEU A 305 14.77 -12.04 7.49
N PHE A 306 13.49 -12.05 7.90
CA PHE A 306 12.90 -13.13 8.67
C PHE A 306 11.70 -13.69 7.92
N ILE A 307 11.64 -15.02 7.76
CA ILE A 307 10.49 -15.72 7.19
C ILE A 307 9.96 -16.65 8.29
N LEU A 308 8.73 -16.40 8.74
CA LEU A 308 8.05 -17.15 9.77
C LEU A 308 6.96 -18.02 9.14
N GLU A 309 7.16 -19.33 9.14
CA GLU A 309 6.24 -20.31 8.57
C GLU A 309 5.63 -21.15 9.69
N ASP A 310 4.34 -20.98 9.93
CA ASP A 310 3.57 -21.75 10.92
C ASP A 310 2.08 -21.75 10.56
N VAL A 311 1.34 -22.69 11.13
CA VAL A 311 -0.10 -22.80 10.91
C VAL A 311 -0.86 -21.55 11.38
N THR A 312 -2.07 -21.40 10.89
CA THR A 312 -2.97 -20.33 11.36
C THR A 312 -3.29 -20.54 12.83
N GLY A 313 -3.20 -19.48 13.64
CA GLY A 313 -3.44 -19.54 15.09
C GLY A 313 -2.21 -19.90 15.95
N ALA A 314 -1.05 -20.16 15.34
CA ALA A 314 0.20 -20.45 16.06
C ALA A 314 0.84 -19.23 16.74
N GLY A 315 0.29 -18.03 16.56
CA GLY A 315 0.83 -16.80 17.16
C GLY A 315 1.88 -16.11 16.31
N LYS A 316 1.86 -16.30 14.97
CA LYS A 316 2.78 -15.66 14.01
C LYS A 316 2.77 -14.13 14.10
N THR A 317 1.60 -13.54 14.21
CA THR A 317 1.45 -12.07 14.23
C THR A 317 2.11 -11.48 15.47
N GLU A 318 1.86 -12.08 16.64
CA GLU A 318 2.51 -11.64 17.89
C GLU A 318 4.02 -11.88 17.85
N ALA A 319 4.49 -13.00 17.30
CA ALA A 319 5.91 -13.26 17.10
C ALA A 319 6.58 -12.22 16.21
N ALA A 320 5.92 -11.83 15.11
CA ALA A 320 6.41 -10.79 14.21
C ALA A 320 6.46 -9.41 14.89
N LEU A 321 5.46 -9.05 15.68
CA LEU A 321 5.43 -7.78 16.42
C LEU A 321 6.48 -7.75 17.54
N ILE A 322 6.70 -8.86 18.25
CA ILE A 322 7.81 -9.00 19.20
C ILE A 322 9.15 -8.74 18.51
N LEU A 323 9.38 -9.41 17.38
CA LEU A 323 10.60 -9.25 16.60
C LEU A 323 10.76 -7.81 16.08
N ALA A 324 9.68 -7.21 15.60
CA ALA A 324 9.69 -5.82 15.16
C ALA A 324 10.05 -4.86 16.30
N HIS A 325 9.46 -5.03 17.49
CA HIS A 325 9.81 -4.22 18.65
C HIS A 325 11.28 -4.40 19.07
N ARG A 326 11.78 -5.63 19.10
CA ARG A 326 13.20 -5.91 19.38
C ARG A 326 14.14 -5.18 18.42
N LEU A 327 13.83 -5.19 17.11
CA LEU A 327 14.59 -4.47 16.08
C LEU A 327 14.50 -2.95 16.27
N ILE A 328 13.34 -2.42 16.60
CA ILE A 328 13.13 -1.00 16.88
C ILE A 328 13.90 -0.57 18.13
N ALA A 329 13.79 -1.31 19.22
CA ALA A 329 14.49 -1.06 20.47
C ALA A 329 16.04 -1.16 20.32
N ALA A 330 16.51 -2.01 19.41
CA ALA A 330 17.93 -2.11 19.04
C ALA A 330 18.41 -0.98 18.10
N GLY A 331 17.55 -0.01 17.77
CA GLY A 331 17.89 1.11 16.89
C GLY A 331 18.01 0.75 15.40
N LYS A 332 17.58 -0.44 14.98
CA LYS A 332 17.63 -0.92 13.59
C LYS A 332 16.48 -0.42 12.73
N ALA A 333 15.46 0.14 13.34
CA ALA A 333 14.33 0.78 12.67
C ALA A 333 13.71 1.84 13.59
N GLN A 334 12.87 2.71 13.03
CA GLN A 334 12.12 3.74 13.77
C GLN A 334 10.62 3.47 13.80
N GLY A 335 10.16 2.47 13.06
CA GLY A 335 8.78 2.09 12.98
C GLY A 335 8.58 0.86 12.10
N LEU A 336 7.34 0.60 11.73
CA LEU A 336 6.99 -0.52 10.86
C LEU A 336 5.85 -0.19 9.90
N PHE A 337 5.80 -0.90 8.79
CA PHE A 337 4.63 -0.98 7.93
C PHE A 337 4.15 -2.43 7.86
N PHE A 338 2.89 -2.66 8.25
CA PHE A 338 2.25 -3.97 8.21
C PHE A 338 1.39 -4.09 6.96
N GLY A 339 1.90 -4.79 5.96
CA GLY A 339 1.23 -5.07 4.68
C GLY A 339 0.40 -6.35 4.76
N LEU A 340 -0.90 -6.25 4.49
CA LEU A 340 -1.86 -7.34 4.51
C LEU A 340 -2.50 -7.55 3.12
N PRO A 341 -3.04 -8.74 2.83
CA PRO A 341 -3.56 -9.04 1.50
C PRO A 341 -4.85 -8.30 1.16
N THR A 342 -5.67 -7.95 2.15
CA THR A 342 -6.97 -7.31 1.94
C THR A 342 -7.23 -6.13 2.87
N MET A 343 -8.18 -5.27 2.51
CA MET A 343 -8.62 -4.16 3.36
C MET A 343 -9.25 -4.65 4.66
N ALA A 344 -10.02 -5.73 4.61
CA ALA A 344 -10.68 -6.29 5.80
C ALA A 344 -9.66 -6.79 6.83
N THR A 345 -8.61 -7.51 6.38
CA THR A 345 -7.52 -7.93 7.26
C THR A 345 -6.71 -6.75 7.79
N ALA A 346 -6.53 -5.68 6.98
CA ALA A 346 -5.88 -4.45 7.42
C ALA A 346 -6.68 -3.73 8.51
N ASN A 347 -8.00 -3.65 8.38
CA ASN A 347 -8.89 -3.09 9.40
C ASN A 347 -8.79 -3.87 10.72
N ALA A 348 -8.92 -5.19 10.66
CA ALA A 348 -8.82 -6.04 11.84
C ALA A 348 -7.44 -5.94 12.53
N MET A 349 -6.36 -5.80 11.73
CA MET A 349 -5.01 -5.61 12.26
C MET A 349 -4.82 -4.23 12.88
N TYR A 350 -5.40 -3.19 12.29
CA TYR A 350 -5.39 -1.85 12.87
C TYR A 350 -6.01 -1.86 14.27
N ASP A 351 -7.19 -2.48 14.45
CA ASP A 351 -7.87 -2.62 15.75
C ASP A 351 -7.04 -3.40 16.78
N ARG A 352 -6.25 -4.37 16.34
CA ARG A 352 -5.31 -5.11 17.21
C ARG A 352 -4.13 -4.25 17.62
N LEU A 353 -3.54 -3.53 16.67
CA LEU A 353 -2.38 -2.67 16.93
C LEU A 353 -2.73 -1.45 17.79
N VAL A 354 -3.93 -0.88 17.68
CA VAL A 354 -4.38 0.20 18.57
C VAL A 354 -4.18 -0.14 20.06
N LYS A 355 -4.20 -1.41 20.43
CA LYS A 355 -4.03 -1.86 21.82
C LYS A 355 -2.58 -2.01 22.26
N THR A 356 -1.62 -2.05 21.33
CA THR A 356 -0.22 -2.45 21.62
C THR A 356 0.83 -1.50 21.10
N TRP A 357 0.54 -0.70 20.08
CA TRP A 357 1.54 0.10 19.34
C TRP A 357 2.27 1.16 20.18
N LEU A 358 1.60 1.73 21.18
CA LEU A 358 2.24 2.71 22.08
C LEU A 358 3.40 2.13 22.87
N SER A 359 3.37 0.82 23.15
CA SER A 359 4.46 0.13 23.87
C SER A 359 5.78 0.07 23.10
N PHE A 360 5.79 0.40 21.81
CA PHE A 360 7.01 0.52 21.01
C PHE A 360 7.80 1.80 21.29
N TYR A 361 7.17 2.79 21.93
CA TYR A 361 7.71 4.12 22.10
C TYR A 361 7.67 4.58 23.55
N SER A 362 8.51 5.57 23.88
CA SER A 362 8.51 6.14 25.23
C SER A 362 7.17 6.83 25.54
N PRO A 363 6.73 6.87 26.80
CA PRO A 363 5.44 7.48 27.18
C PRO A 363 5.32 8.97 26.81
N GLU A 364 6.44 9.67 26.70
CA GLU A 364 6.48 11.10 26.35
C GLU A 364 6.37 11.33 24.84
N SER A 365 6.56 10.28 24.05
CA SER A 365 6.49 10.36 22.59
C SER A 365 5.06 10.35 22.09
N ARG A 366 4.85 11.00 20.95
CA ARG A 366 3.56 11.03 20.26
C ARG A 366 3.70 10.40 18.87
N PRO A 367 3.90 9.08 18.78
CA PRO A 367 3.96 8.39 17.50
C PRO A 367 2.60 8.44 16.81
N SER A 368 2.57 8.16 15.51
CA SER A 368 1.33 8.06 14.73
C SER A 368 1.11 6.63 14.25
N LEU A 369 -0.11 6.14 14.41
CA LEU A 369 -0.61 4.89 13.83
C LEU A 369 -1.57 5.23 12.70
N VAL A 370 -1.32 4.73 11.50
CA VAL A 370 -2.13 5.06 10.33
C VAL A 370 -2.67 3.81 9.63
N LEU A 371 -3.88 3.92 9.11
CA LEU A 371 -4.49 2.93 8.22
C LEU A 371 -4.31 3.37 6.75
N ALA A 372 -3.67 2.52 5.95
CA ALA A 372 -3.27 2.82 4.58
C ALA A 372 -3.96 1.88 3.56
N HIS A 373 -5.18 2.22 3.16
CA HIS A 373 -5.89 1.60 2.03
C HIS A 373 -6.95 2.54 1.44
N SER A 374 -7.53 2.17 0.30
CA SER A 374 -8.42 3.04 -0.48
C SER A 374 -9.74 3.43 0.23
N ALA A 375 -10.19 2.64 1.19
CA ALA A 375 -11.46 2.84 1.90
C ALA A 375 -11.29 3.19 3.40
N ARG A 376 -10.12 3.71 3.81
CA ARG A 376 -9.82 4.00 5.23
C ARG A 376 -10.76 5.02 5.87
N THR A 377 -11.23 6.00 5.09
CA THR A 377 -12.16 7.05 5.56
C THR A 377 -13.54 6.50 5.96
N LEU A 378 -13.84 5.26 5.58
CA LEU A 378 -15.07 4.56 5.94
C LEU A 378 -14.98 3.87 7.30
N MET A 379 -13.83 3.94 7.99
CA MET A 379 -13.67 3.38 9.32
C MET A 379 -13.85 4.46 10.40
N ASP A 380 -14.95 4.37 11.15
CA ASP A 380 -15.26 5.32 12.23
C ASP A 380 -14.13 5.40 13.25
N ARG A 381 -13.60 4.27 13.70
CA ARG A 381 -12.47 4.21 14.65
C ARG A 381 -11.21 4.93 14.16
N PHE A 382 -10.91 4.82 12.86
CA PHE A 382 -9.78 5.56 12.29
C PHE A 382 -10.07 7.05 12.26
N ASN A 383 -11.29 7.45 11.86
CA ASN A 383 -11.70 8.86 11.82
C ASN A 383 -11.72 9.48 13.23
N GLU A 384 -12.18 8.74 14.23
CA GLU A 384 -12.15 9.14 15.64
C GLU A 384 -10.72 9.29 16.20
N SER A 385 -9.76 8.55 15.64
CA SER A 385 -8.35 8.61 16.04
C SER A 385 -7.58 9.79 15.45
N LEU A 386 -8.18 10.57 14.54
CA LEU A 386 -7.51 11.71 13.90
C LEU A 386 -7.48 12.91 14.85
N TRP A 387 -6.29 13.45 15.10
CA TRP A 387 -6.12 14.70 15.81
C TRP A 387 -5.60 15.79 14.87
N SER A 388 -6.16 17.00 14.97
CA SER A 388 -5.69 18.18 14.25
C SER A 388 -4.75 18.99 15.13
N GLY A 389 -3.69 19.52 14.57
CA GLY A 389 -2.73 20.37 15.27
C GLY A 389 -3.33 21.66 15.86
N ASP A 390 -4.62 21.94 15.64
CA ASP A 390 -5.34 23.10 16.15
C ASP A 390 -5.76 22.98 17.63
N LEU A 391 -5.64 21.79 18.23
CA LEU A 391 -5.94 21.55 19.65
C LEU A 391 -4.81 21.98 20.61
N ILE A 392 -3.78 22.64 20.12
CA ILE A 392 -2.68 23.20 20.95
C ILE A 392 -3.09 24.57 21.56
N GLY A 393 -4.31 24.75 21.97
CA GLY A 393 -4.73 26.08 22.45
C GLY A 393 -5.89 26.19 23.43
N SER A 394 -6.56 25.11 23.80
CA SER A 394 -7.66 25.21 24.77
C SER A 394 -7.90 23.88 25.47
N GLU A 395 -7.76 23.94 26.81
CA GLU A 395 -8.13 22.91 27.79
C GLU A 395 -7.51 21.52 27.61
N GLU A 396 -6.99 20.95 28.69
CA GLU A 396 -6.35 19.65 28.75
C GLU A 396 -7.25 18.59 28.05
N PRO A 397 -6.84 18.05 26.90
CA PRO A 397 -7.63 17.00 26.26
C PRO A 397 -7.48 15.74 27.09
N ASP A 398 -8.57 14.99 27.21
CA ASP A 398 -8.65 13.70 27.88
C ASP A 398 -7.47 12.80 27.48
N GLU A 399 -6.66 12.33 28.43
CA GLU A 399 -5.46 11.49 28.18
C GLU A 399 -5.74 10.28 27.27
N GLN A 400 -6.98 9.77 27.28
CA GLN A 400 -7.41 8.67 26.41
C GLN A 400 -7.57 9.07 24.94
N ALA A 401 -7.93 10.31 24.63
CA ALA A 401 -8.04 10.80 23.24
C ALA A 401 -6.67 10.99 22.57
N PHE A 402 -5.63 11.31 23.34
CA PHE A 402 -4.25 11.43 22.83
C PHE A 402 -3.57 10.09 22.57
N SER A 403 -3.98 9.03 23.25
CA SER A 403 -3.34 7.72 23.15
C SER A 403 -3.64 6.95 21.86
N GLN A 404 -4.59 7.42 21.04
CA GLN A 404 -5.07 6.71 19.84
C GLN A 404 -4.93 7.53 18.55
N GLY A 405 -4.12 8.61 18.54
CA GLY A 405 -4.16 9.59 17.48
C GLY A 405 -3.24 9.34 16.30
N CYS A 406 -3.72 9.68 15.12
CA CYS A 406 -2.92 9.94 13.93
C CYS A 406 -2.96 11.45 13.64
N ALA A 407 -1.80 12.06 13.34
CA ALA A 407 -1.83 13.43 12.85
C ALA A 407 -2.67 13.50 11.57
N ALA A 408 -3.69 14.34 11.55
CA ALA A 408 -4.61 14.52 10.42
C ALA A 408 -3.86 14.73 9.09
N TRP A 409 -2.67 15.34 9.15
CA TRP A 409 -1.81 15.55 8.01
C TRP A 409 -1.32 14.23 7.34
N PHE A 410 -1.04 13.18 8.11
CA PHE A 410 -0.69 11.86 7.55
C PHE A 410 -1.90 11.15 6.96
N ALA A 411 -3.05 11.37 7.56
CA ALA A 411 -4.31 10.79 7.12
C ALA A 411 -4.93 11.47 5.88
N ASP A 412 -4.45 12.65 5.49
CA ASP A 412 -4.95 13.43 4.38
C ASP A 412 -4.87 12.68 3.02
N SER A 413 -3.85 11.88 2.81
CA SER A 413 -3.75 11.08 1.57
C SER A 413 -3.04 9.73 1.79
N ASN A 414 -3.37 8.73 0.97
CA ASN A 414 -2.67 7.44 0.96
C ASN A 414 -1.17 7.58 0.65
N LYS A 415 -0.77 8.68 -0.01
CA LYS A 415 0.64 8.97 -0.34
C LYS A 415 1.44 9.37 0.89
N LYS A 416 0.81 10.07 1.85
CA LYS A 416 1.42 10.51 3.11
C LYS A 416 1.31 9.45 4.21
N ALA A 417 0.33 8.55 4.13
CA ALA A 417 0.03 7.58 5.18
C ALA A 417 1.24 6.72 5.59
N LEU A 418 2.10 6.35 4.63
CA LEU A 418 3.29 5.56 4.92
C LEU A 418 4.37 6.34 5.69
N LEU A 419 4.26 7.67 5.81
CA LEU A 419 5.22 8.49 6.56
C LEU A 419 5.04 8.38 8.08
N ALA A 420 3.86 7.97 8.58
CA ALA A 420 3.61 7.73 10.01
C ALA A 420 4.53 6.64 10.56
N GLU A 421 4.88 6.68 11.84
CA GLU A 421 5.79 5.73 12.47
C GLU A 421 5.30 4.28 12.31
N ILE A 422 4.02 4.04 12.53
CA ILE A 422 3.39 2.73 12.30
C ILE A 422 2.29 2.87 11.26
N GLY A 423 2.43 2.08 10.20
CA GLY A 423 1.42 1.96 9.15
C GLY A 423 0.85 0.55 9.12
N VAL A 424 -0.46 0.45 8.96
CA VAL A 424 -1.17 -0.78 8.63
C VAL A 424 -1.90 -0.57 7.31
N GLY A 425 -1.82 -1.51 6.40
CA GLY A 425 -2.51 -1.33 5.13
C GLY A 425 -2.45 -2.54 4.23
N THR A 426 -2.97 -2.39 3.02
CA THR A 426 -2.79 -3.45 2.04
C THR A 426 -1.35 -3.45 1.52
N LEU A 427 -0.81 -4.64 1.25
CA LEU A 427 0.55 -4.81 0.73
C LEU A 427 0.76 -4.03 -0.59
N ASP A 428 -0.30 -3.83 -1.36
CA ASP A 428 -0.29 -2.99 -2.57
C ASP A 428 0.25 -1.58 -2.32
N GLN A 429 -0.04 -0.97 -1.16
CA GLN A 429 0.44 0.39 -0.83
C GLN A 429 1.97 0.43 -0.69
N ALA A 430 2.58 -0.62 -0.15
CA ALA A 430 4.03 -0.75 -0.11
C ALA A 430 4.63 -1.09 -1.50
N MET A 431 3.99 -1.99 -2.25
CA MET A 431 4.41 -2.36 -3.61
C MET A 431 4.46 -1.14 -4.55
N MET A 432 3.52 -0.21 -4.44
CA MET A 432 3.52 1.03 -5.22
C MET A 432 4.77 1.90 -5.00
N ALA A 433 5.54 1.68 -3.95
CA ALA A 433 6.80 2.38 -3.72
C ALA A 433 7.88 2.02 -4.75
N VAL A 434 7.84 0.81 -5.29
CA VAL A 434 8.82 0.32 -6.28
C VAL A 434 8.28 0.30 -7.70
N MET A 435 7.10 0.86 -7.92
CA MET A 435 6.48 0.97 -9.24
C MET A 435 6.49 2.42 -9.74
N PRO A 436 6.47 2.68 -11.07
CA PRO A 436 6.57 4.01 -11.64
C PRO A 436 5.26 4.82 -11.53
N PHE A 437 4.72 4.93 -10.32
CA PHE A 437 3.57 5.78 -10.03
C PHE A 437 4.02 7.18 -9.62
N LYS A 438 3.22 8.17 -9.95
CA LYS A 438 3.42 9.53 -9.46
C LYS A 438 3.47 9.56 -7.92
N HIS A 439 4.48 10.20 -7.36
CA HIS A 439 4.76 10.24 -5.91
C HIS A 439 5.13 8.88 -5.28
N ASN A 440 5.67 7.94 -6.03
CA ASN A 440 6.22 6.69 -5.47
C ASN A 440 7.38 6.97 -4.49
N ASN A 441 8.15 8.03 -4.74
CA ASN A 441 9.23 8.50 -3.86
C ASN A 441 8.74 8.82 -2.43
N LEU A 442 7.53 9.36 -2.26
CA LEU A 442 6.93 9.57 -0.93
C LEU A 442 6.69 8.25 -0.20
N ARG A 443 6.23 7.21 -0.92
CA ARG A 443 6.06 5.88 -0.33
C ARG A 443 7.41 5.26 0.03
N LEU A 444 8.42 5.42 -0.83
CA LEU A 444 9.80 5.00 -0.52
C LEU A 444 10.34 5.67 0.74
N LEU A 445 10.18 6.98 0.86
CA LEU A 445 10.55 7.72 2.06
C LEU A 445 9.78 7.21 3.28
N GLY A 446 8.48 6.93 3.10
CA GLY A 446 7.63 6.40 4.16
C GLY A 446 8.02 5.01 4.64
N LEU A 447 8.65 4.20 3.79
CA LEU A 447 9.17 2.86 4.14
C LEU A 447 10.63 2.90 4.58
N SER A 448 11.33 4.02 4.42
CA SER A 448 12.71 4.14 4.89
C SER A 448 12.77 4.13 6.43
N ASN A 449 13.81 3.52 6.97
CA ASN A 449 13.99 3.33 8.42
C ASN A 449 12.84 2.59 9.11
N LYS A 450 12.07 1.78 8.35
CA LYS A 450 10.98 0.95 8.86
C LYS A 450 11.15 -0.51 8.52
N ILE A 451 10.62 -1.34 9.39
CA ILE A 451 10.46 -2.76 9.12
C ILE A 451 9.27 -2.94 8.17
N LEU A 452 9.48 -3.60 7.04
CA LEU A 452 8.41 -4.11 6.22
C LEU A 452 7.96 -5.45 6.79
N LEU A 453 6.76 -5.50 7.35
CA LEU A 453 6.12 -6.74 7.78
C LEU A 453 5.02 -7.07 6.76
N ALA A 454 5.09 -8.24 6.11
CA ALA A 454 4.10 -8.67 5.12
C ALA A 454 3.51 -10.02 5.53
N ASP A 455 2.17 -10.07 5.60
CA ASP A 455 1.45 -11.27 5.98
C ASP A 455 0.82 -11.96 4.77
N GLU A 456 0.62 -13.27 4.89
CA GLU A 456 0.01 -14.17 3.89
C GLU A 456 0.65 -14.02 2.49
N ILE A 457 1.98 -13.94 2.44
CA ILE A 457 2.72 -13.68 1.19
C ILE A 457 2.53 -14.77 0.13
N HIS A 458 2.10 -15.97 0.53
CA HIS A 458 1.75 -17.05 -0.39
C HIS A 458 0.53 -16.71 -1.27
N ALA A 459 -0.31 -15.76 -0.86
CA ALA A 459 -1.45 -15.28 -1.66
C ALA A 459 -1.04 -14.40 -2.85
N CYS A 460 0.24 -14.04 -2.99
CA CYS A 460 0.75 -13.26 -4.11
C CYS A 460 0.86 -14.14 -5.38
N ASP A 461 0.20 -13.71 -6.46
CA ASP A 461 0.37 -14.32 -7.77
C ASP A 461 1.78 -14.06 -8.36
N ALA A 462 2.08 -14.58 -9.55
CA ALA A 462 3.40 -14.45 -10.18
C ALA A 462 3.83 -12.99 -10.42
N TYR A 463 2.87 -12.12 -10.73
CA TYR A 463 3.10 -10.70 -10.94
C TYR A 463 3.40 -9.98 -9.62
N MET A 464 2.52 -10.13 -8.64
CA MET A 464 2.68 -9.55 -7.31
C MET A 464 3.97 -10.03 -6.63
N SER A 465 4.29 -11.32 -6.74
CA SER A 465 5.52 -11.91 -6.20
C SER A 465 6.76 -11.22 -6.76
N CYS A 466 6.79 -10.95 -8.08
CA CYS A 466 7.91 -10.26 -8.70
C CYS A 466 8.05 -8.79 -8.21
N ILE A 467 6.94 -8.09 -7.97
CA ILE A 467 6.97 -6.74 -7.40
C ILE A 467 7.42 -6.79 -5.93
N LEU A 468 6.95 -7.77 -5.17
CA LEU A 468 7.37 -7.99 -3.78
C LEU A 468 8.86 -8.28 -3.68
N GLU A 469 9.41 -9.11 -4.58
CA GLU A 469 10.86 -9.33 -4.70
C GLU A 469 11.61 -8.00 -4.91
N GLY A 470 11.13 -7.13 -5.82
CA GLY A 470 11.69 -5.80 -6.03
C GLY A 470 11.60 -4.88 -4.80
N LEU A 471 10.49 -4.97 -4.05
CA LEU A 471 10.31 -4.23 -2.81
C LEU A 471 11.27 -4.72 -1.72
N ILE A 472 11.43 -6.03 -1.55
CA ILE A 472 12.38 -6.63 -0.60
C ILE A 472 13.82 -6.23 -0.94
N GLU A 473 14.21 -6.32 -2.22
CA GLU A 473 15.54 -5.89 -2.67
C GLU A 473 15.76 -4.40 -2.34
N ARG A 474 14.77 -3.53 -2.59
CA ARG A 474 14.86 -2.10 -2.30
C ARG A 474 14.95 -1.81 -0.81
N GLN A 475 14.19 -2.51 0.02
CA GLN A 475 14.23 -2.41 1.47
C GLN A 475 15.61 -2.81 2.02
N ALA A 476 16.12 -3.95 1.61
CA ALA A 476 17.44 -4.41 2.02
C ALA A 476 18.56 -3.44 1.61
N ARG A 477 18.52 -2.92 0.37
CA ARG A 477 19.48 -1.91 -0.11
C ARG A 477 19.39 -0.59 0.68
N GLY A 478 18.20 -0.25 1.17
CA GLY A 478 18.00 0.91 2.06
C GLY A 478 18.41 0.65 3.52
N GLY A 479 18.96 -0.52 3.84
CA GLY A 479 19.34 -0.91 5.19
C GLY A 479 18.18 -1.34 6.09
N ASN A 480 16.98 -1.57 5.51
CA ASN A 480 15.77 -1.86 6.27
C ASN A 480 15.50 -3.36 6.35
N SER A 481 15.09 -3.83 7.53
CA SER A 481 14.75 -5.24 7.75
C SER A 481 13.34 -5.58 7.24
N VAL A 482 13.14 -6.87 6.92
CA VAL A 482 11.88 -7.40 6.39
C VAL A 482 11.46 -8.61 7.21
N ILE A 483 10.17 -8.68 7.56
CA ILE A 483 9.55 -9.82 8.25
C ILE A 483 8.41 -10.33 7.36
N LEU A 484 8.47 -11.59 6.96
CA LEU A 484 7.49 -12.22 6.10
C LEU A 484 6.76 -13.32 6.88
N LEU A 485 5.44 -13.32 6.80
CA LEU A 485 4.59 -14.33 7.42
C LEU A 485 3.89 -15.15 6.34
N SER A 486 3.88 -16.45 6.53
CA SER A 486 3.15 -17.36 5.67
C SER A 486 2.66 -18.59 6.44
N ALA A 487 1.51 -19.14 6.03
CA ALA A 487 1.12 -20.47 6.46
C ALA A 487 1.83 -21.56 5.64
N THR A 488 2.14 -21.27 4.39
CA THR A 488 2.64 -22.26 3.42
C THR A 488 3.51 -21.58 2.35
N LEU A 489 4.78 -21.96 2.24
CA LEU A 489 5.67 -21.52 1.15
C LEU A 489 6.29 -22.73 0.48
N SER A 490 6.30 -22.76 -0.85
CA SER A 490 7.13 -23.71 -1.58
C SER A 490 8.61 -23.33 -1.50
N GLN A 491 9.50 -24.29 -1.73
CA GLN A 491 10.94 -24.04 -1.77
C GLN A 491 11.28 -22.96 -2.80
N GLN A 492 10.70 -23.04 -3.99
CA GLN A 492 10.94 -22.08 -5.07
C GLN A 492 10.54 -20.63 -4.69
N GLN A 493 9.43 -20.45 -3.95
CA GLN A 493 9.03 -19.12 -3.47
C GLN A 493 10.05 -18.57 -2.45
N ARG A 494 10.49 -19.42 -1.50
CA ARG A 494 11.49 -19.04 -0.50
C ARG A 494 12.81 -18.64 -1.16
N ASP A 495 13.29 -19.41 -2.15
CA ASP A 495 14.52 -19.12 -2.88
C ASP A 495 14.49 -17.73 -3.52
N LYS A 496 13.37 -17.37 -4.16
CA LYS A 496 13.20 -16.06 -4.78
C LYS A 496 13.22 -14.91 -3.78
N LEU A 497 12.58 -15.08 -2.62
CA LEU A 497 12.54 -14.05 -1.56
C LEU A 497 13.91 -13.84 -0.92
N VAL A 498 14.63 -14.93 -0.60
CA VAL A 498 15.99 -14.86 -0.04
C VAL A 498 16.95 -14.26 -1.07
N ALA A 499 16.89 -14.69 -2.33
CA ALA A 499 17.72 -14.13 -3.40
C ALA A 499 17.45 -12.63 -3.62
N ALA A 500 16.19 -12.18 -3.55
CA ALA A 500 15.84 -10.77 -3.66
C ALA A 500 16.46 -9.95 -2.50
N PHE A 501 16.36 -10.45 -1.28
CA PHE A 501 16.97 -9.81 -0.12
C PHE A 501 18.50 -9.79 -0.24
N ALA A 502 19.13 -10.89 -0.61
CA ALA A 502 20.58 -10.99 -0.79
C ALA A 502 21.10 -9.97 -1.80
N ARG A 503 20.43 -9.81 -2.96
CA ARG A 503 20.78 -8.77 -3.95
C ARG A 503 20.72 -7.35 -3.37
N GLY A 504 19.72 -7.07 -2.53
CA GLY A 504 19.58 -5.75 -1.88
C GLY A 504 20.61 -5.51 -0.80
N ALA A 505 20.91 -6.52 0.01
CA ALA A 505 21.91 -6.47 1.09
C ALA A 505 23.37 -6.59 0.58
N GLU A 506 23.56 -6.78 -0.74
CA GLU A 506 24.88 -7.03 -1.36
C GLU A 506 25.56 -8.28 -0.78
N GLY A 507 24.77 -9.31 -0.53
CA GLY A 507 25.19 -10.65 -0.10
C GLY A 507 24.96 -11.70 -1.18
N GLN A 508 25.34 -12.94 -0.88
CA GLN A 508 25.21 -14.10 -1.78
C GLN A 508 24.47 -15.27 -1.11
N GLN A 509 23.58 -14.95 -0.15
CA GLN A 509 22.86 -15.98 0.60
C GLN A 509 21.85 -16.72 -0.30
N GLU A 510 21.76 -18.02 -0.08
CA GLU A 510 20.79 -18.90 -0.70
C GLU A 510 19.82 -19.41 0.38
N ALA A 511 18.57 -19.71 -0.01
CA ALA A 511 17.62 -20.26 0.91
C ALA A 511 18.02 -21.69 1.32
N PRO A 512 17.74 -22.09 2.57
CA PRO A 512 18.02 -23.46 3.00
C PRO A 512 17.09 -24.42 2.27
N LEU A 513 17.62 -25.58 1.86
CA LEU A 513 16.81 -26.69 1.38
C LEU A 513 16.10 -27.35 2.58
N LEU A 514 14.78 -27.42 2.52
CA LEU A 514 13.96 -27.98 3.59
C LEU A 514 13.39 -29.35 3.17
N GLY A 515 13.45 -30.28 4.12
CA GLY A 515 12.82 -31.59 3.96
C GLY A 515 11.30 -31.53 4.09
N LYS A 516 10.62 -32.61 3.70
CA LYS A 516 9.15 -32.72 3.75
C LYS A 516 8.59 -32.57 5.17
N ASP A 517 9.39 -32.88 6.18
CA ASP A 517 9.01 -32.81 7.60
C ASP A 517 9.46 -31.52 8.30
N ASP A 518 10.11 -30.60 7.56
CA ASP A 518 10.65 -29.35 8.10
C ASP A 518 9.58 -28.26 8.13
N TYR A 519 8.65 -28.40 9.08
CA TYR A 519 7.60 -27.41 9.35
C TYR A 519 7.06 -27.58 10.79
N PRO A 520 6.77 -26.50 11.56
CA PRO A 520 6.96 -25.06 11.27
C PRO A 520 8.43 -24.65 11.21
N TRP A 521 8.70 -23.50 10.57
CA TRP A 521 10.07 -23.09 10.28
C TRP A 521 10.30 -21.58 10.43
N LEU A 522 11.48 -21.21 10.91
CA LEU A 522 11.95 -19.82 10.91
C LEU A 522 13.25 -19.74 10.13
N THR A 523 13.26 -18.91 9.08
CA THR A 523 14.45 -18.56 8.32
C THR A 523 14.87 -17.14 8.68
N HIS A 524 16.13 -16.95 9.08
CA HIS A 524 16.74 -15.67 9.37
C HIS A 524 17.95 -15.45 8.48
N VAL A 525 17.92 -14.41 7.65
CA VAL A 525 18.96 -14.07 6.68
C VAL A 525 19.58 -12.73 7.05
N THR A 526 20.89 -12.70 7.11
CA THR A 526 21.70 -11.48 7.28
C THR A 526 22.51 -11.21 6.01
N LYS A 527 23.35 -10.19 5.99
CA LYS A 527 24.25 -9.93 4.86
C LYS A 527 25.25 -11.07 4.64
N THR A 528 25.63 -11.79 5.67
CA THR A 528 26.70 -12.81 5.63
C THR A 528 26.19 -14.23 5.79
N ASP A 529 25.07 -14.42 6.49
CA ASP A 529 24.68 -15.74 6.96
C ASP A 529 23.18 -16.01 6.77
N VAL A 530 22.85 -17.30 6.70
CA VAL A 530 21.48 -17.81 6.77
C VAL A 530 21.37 -18.77 7.96
N HIS A 531 20.48 -18.41 8.88
CA HIS A 531 20.16 -19.27 10.02
C HIS A 531 18.76 -19.85 9.84
N SER A 532 18.64 -21.15 10.03
CA SER A 532 17.42 -21.90 9.87
C SER A 532 17.07 -22.61 11.17
N HIS A 533 15.81 -22.48 11.58
CA HIS A 533 15.38 -23.01 12.85
C HIS A 533 14.06 -23.78 12.71
N ARG A 534 14.10 -25.05 13.06
CA ARG A 534 12.86 -25.81 13.28
C ARG A 534 12.16 -25.25 14.52
N VAL A 535 10.86 -25.06 14.44
CA VAL A 535 10.04 -24.57 15.54
C VAL A 535 9.10 -25.69 15.98
N ALA A 536 8.96 -25.89 17.28
CA ALA A 536 7.98 -26.83 17.78
C ALA A 536 6.55 -26.28 17.61
N THR A 537 5.60 -27.14 17.40
CA THR A 537 4.18 -26.74 17.27
C THR A 537 3.50 -26.75 18.62
N ARG A 538 2.58 -25.83 18.83
CA ARG A 538 1.61 -25.92 19.95
C ARG A 538 0.68 -27.11 19.75
N LYS A 539 0.48 -27.89 20.79
CA LYS A 539 -0.47 -29.02 20.74
C LYS A 539 -1.91 -28.60 20.42
N GLU A 540 -2.29 -27.38 20.83
CA GLU A 540 -3.63 -26.85 20.62
C GLU A 540 -3.95 -26.50 19.18
N VAL A 541 -2.92 -26.37 18.32
CA VAL A 541 -3.11 -26.10 16.87
C VAL A 541 -2.83 -27.34 16.03
N GLU A 542 -2.38 -28.45 16.63
CA GLU A 542 -2.27 -29.74 15.94
C GLU A 542 -3.64 -30.25 15.55
N ARG A 543 -3.83 -30.53 14.27
CA ARG A 543 -5.12 -30.95 13.73
C ARG A 543 -4.97 -32.04 12.68
N SER A 544 -5.92 -32.94 12.71
CA SER A 544 -6.15 -33.88 11.63
C SER A 544 -7.60 -33.71 11.17
N VAL A 545 -7.77 -33.27 9.94
CA VAL A 545 -9.09 -33.11 9.30
C VAL A 545 -9.18 -34.16 8.21
N SER A 546 -10.10 -35.11 8.37
CA SER A 546 -10.36 -36.14 7.35
C SER A 546 -10.91 -35.51 6.07
N VAL A 547 -10.61 -36.11 4.93
CA VAL A 547 -11.09 -35.63 3.63
C VAL A 547 -12.09 -36.60 3.05
N GLY A 548 -13.30 -36.13 2.81
CA GLY A 548 -14.37 -36.85 2.12
C GLY A 548 -14.62 -36.28 0.73
N TRP A 549 -15.16 -37.07 -0.17
CA TRP A 549 -15.40 -36.70 -1.55
C TRP A 549 -16.89 -36.72 -1.90
N LEU A 550 -17.35 -35.67 -2.57
CA LEU A 550 -18.70 -35.55 -3.14
C LEU A 550 -18.55 -35.29 -4.64
N HIS A 551 -19.46 -35.84 -5.43
CA HIS A 551 -19.36 -35.76 -6.88
C HIS A 551 -20.55 -35.05 -7.56
N SER A 552 -21.54 -34.63 -6.75
CA SER A 552 -22.72 -33.91 -7.25
C SER A 552 -23.19 -32.84 -6.26
N GLU A 553 -23.86 -31.79 -6.78
CA GLU A 553 -24.48 -30.77 -5.94
C GLU A 553 -25.63 -31.34 -5.08
N GLN A 554 -26.31 -32.38 -5.58
CA GLN A 554 -27.37 -33.08 -4.86
C GLN A 554 -26.83 -33.76 -3.58
N GLU A 555 -25.67 -34.42 -3.66
CA GLU A 555 -25.00 -34.99 -2.48
C GLU A 555 -24.63 -33.90 -1.48
N CYS A 556 -24.12 -32.75 -1.96
CA CYS A 556 -23.81 -31.61 -1.09
C CYS A 556 -25.07 -31.07 -0.37
N ILE A 557 -26.17 -30.88 -1.10
CA ILE A 557 -27.44 -30.42 -0.52
C ILE A 557 -27.97 -31.41 0.51
N ALA A 558 -27.96 -32.71 0.20
CA ALA A 558 -28.39 -33.74 1.16
C ALA A 558 -27.54 -33.74 2.44
N ARG A 559 -26.23 -33.51 2.32
CA ARG A 559 -25.35 -33.36 3.48
C ARG A 559 -25.69 -32.14 4.31
N ILE A 560 -25.97 -31.00 3.70
CA ILE A 560 -26.36 -29.77 4.40
C ILE A 560 -27.68 -30.01 5.17
N GLU A 561 -28.68 -30.60 4.54
CA GLU A 561 -29.97 -30.93 5.17
C GLU A 561 -29.77 -31.87 6.37
N SER A 562 -28.92 -32.88 6.25
CA SER A 562 -28.55 -33.77 7.33
C SER A 562 -27.83 -33.03 8.47
N ALA A 563 -26.86 -32.16 8.18
CA ALA A 563 -26.15 -31.39 9.20
C ALA A 563 -27.11 -30.46 9.98
N VAL A 564 -28.02 -29.77 9.27
CA VAL A 564 -29.04 -28.90 9.86
C VAL A 564 -29.98 -29.70 10.79
N SER A 565 -30.42 -30.87 10.35
CA SER A 565 -31.28 -31.74 11.18
C SER A 565 -30.60 -32.22 12.47
N GLN A 566 -29.27 -32.28 12.48
CA GLN A 566 -28.44 -32.62 13.65
C GLN A 566 -28.07 -31.40 14.50
N GLY A 567 -28.56 -30.19 14.17
CA GLY A 567 -28.24 -28.97 14.91
C GLY A 567 -26.84 -28.40 14.63
N LYS A 568 -26.13 -28.89 13.63
CA LYS A 568 -24.77 -28.46 13.27
C LYS A 568 -24.79 -27.20 12.41
N CYS A 569 -23.75 -26.36 12.55
CA CYS A 569 -23.50 -25.28 11.62
C CYS A 569 -22.59 -25.76 10.50
N ILE A 570 -22.94 -25.38 9.27
CA ILE A 570 -22.24 -25.84 8.07
C ILE A 570 -21.98 -24.70 7.09
N ALA A 571 -20.82 -24.73 6.45
CA ALA A 571 -20.50 -23.85 5.32
C ALA A 571 -20.37 -24.65 4.03
N TRP A 572 -20.80 -24.04 2.89
CA TRP A 572 -20.41 -24.50 1.58
C TRP A 572 -19.64 -23.39 0.87
N ILE A 573 -18.33 -23.62 0.66
CA ILE A 573 -17.44 -22.68 0.01
C ILE A 573 -17.39 -23.02 -1.48
N ARG A 574 -17.99 -22.14 -2.29
CA ARG A 574 -18.00 -22.23 -3.75
C ARG A 574 -16.82 -21.44 -4.34
N ASN A 575 -16.32 -21.86 -5.48
CA ASN A 575 -15.23 -21.17 -6.16
C ASN A 575 -15.72 -19.96 -6.98
N SER A 576 -16.97 -19.92 -7.41
CA SER A 576 -17.54 -18.80 -8.14
C SER A 576 -18.73 -18.18 -7.44
N VAL A 577 -18.95 -16.87 -7.68
CA VAL A 577 -20.11 -16.15 -7.10
C VAL A 577 -21.42 -16.66 -7.71
N ASP A 578 -21.41 -16.99 -9.01
CA ASP A 578 -22.61 -17.43 -9.71
C ASP A 578 -23.08 -18.79 -9.19
N ASP A 579 -22.14 -19.73 -8.94
CA ASP A 579 -22.46 -21.03 -8.30
C ASP A 579 -22.95 -20.85 -6.87
N ALA A 580 -22.37 -19.91 -6.11
CA ALA A 580 -22.80 -19.62 -4.75
C ALA A 580 -24.26 -19.11 -4.70
N ILE A 581 -24.61 -18.17 -5.58
CA ILE A 581 -25.97 -17.63 -5.71
C ILE A 581 -26.95 -18.73 -6.14
N GLN A 582 -26.57 -19.54 -7.13
CA GLN A 582 -27.40 -20.63 -7.61
C GLN A 582 -27.77 -21.61 -6.49
N VAL A 583 -26.78 -22.07 -5.75
CA VAL A 583 -26.98 -23.02 -4.64
C VAL A 583 -27.80 -22.37 -3.51
N TYR A 584 -27.52 -21.12 -3.18
CA TYR A 584 -28.30 -20.38 -2.19
C TYR A 584 -29.79 -20.37 -2.55
N ARG A 585 -30.13 -20.10 -3.79
CA ARG A 585 -31.51 -20.12 -4.30
C ARG A 585 -32.11 -21.53 -4.29
N GLN A 586 -31.33 -22.55 -4.64
CA GLN A 586 -31.79 -23.94 -4.57
C GLN A 586 -32.13 -24.34 -3.13
N LEU A 587 -31.27 -24.03 -2.17
CA LEU A 587 -31.53 -24.32 -0.74
C LEU A 587 -32.75 -23.57 -0.22
N LEU A 588 -32.90 -22.31 -0.63
CA LEU A 588 -34.06 -21.50 -0.25
C LEU A 588 -35.38 -22.07 -0.81
N ALA A 589 -35.39 -22.46 -2.09
CA ALA A 589 -36.53 -23.01 -2.79
C ALA A 589 -37.01 -24.38 -2.23
N ARG A 590 -36.08 -25.17 -1.67
CA ARG A 590 -36.43 -26.45 -1.04
C ARG A 590 -37.17 -26.28 0.29
N GLY A 591 -37.05 -25.13 0.96
CA GLY A 591 -37.80 -24.77 2.16
C GLY A 591 -37.46 -25.61 3.41
N VAL A 592 -36.45 -26.49 3.35
CA VAL A 592 -36.03 -27.33 4.50
C VAL A 592 -35.28 -26.49 5.55
N ILE A 593 -34.51 -25.50 5.07
CA ILE A 593 -33.72 -24.58 5.90
C ILE A 593 -34.50 -23.26 6.01
N PRO A 594 -34.81 -22.79 7.22
CA PRO A 594 -35.42 -21.47 7.40
C PRO A 594 -34.56 -20.37 6.76
N ALA A 595 -35.19 -19.45 6.05
CA ALA A 595 -34.47 -18.34 5.41
C ALA A 595 -33.64 -17.48 6.38
N SER A 596 -34.06 -17.43 7.66
CA SER A 596 -33.30 -16.77 8.74
C SER A 596 -32.03 -17.51 9.15
N SER A 597 -31.93 -18.80 8.85
CA SER A 597 -30.76 -19.64 9.15
C SER A 597 -29.82 -19.85 7.96
N LEU A 598 -30.18 -19.31 6.77
CA LEU A 598 -29.39 -19.43 5.55
C LEU A 598 -28.76 -18.06 5.20
N SER A 599 -27.46 -18.03 5.04
CA SER A 599 -26.67 -16.84 4.71
C SER A 599 -25.93 -17.01 3.38
N LEU A 600 -25.74 -15.90 2.66
CA LEU A 600 -24.94 -15.83 1.44
C LEU A 600 -23.85 -14.77 1.61
N PHE A 601 -22.56 -15.10 1.31
CA PHE A 601 -21.46 -14.17 1.45
C PHE A 601 -20.46 -14.26 0.30
N HIS A 602 -20.35 -13.20 -0.50
CA HIS A 602 -19.43 -13.10 -1.65
C HIS A 602 -18.98 -11.66 -1.94
N SER A 603 -18.20 -11.46 -2.95
CA SER A 603 -17.55 -10.16 -3.27
C SER A 603 -18.47 -9.14 -3.97
N ARG A 604 -19.65 -9.55 -4.52
CA ARG A 604 -20.54 -8.67 -5.30
C ARG A 604 -21.59 -7.96 -4.44
N PHE A 605 -21.36 -7.75 -3.16
CA PHE A 605 -22.18 -6.89 -2.32
C PHE A 605 -21.64 -5.47 -2.27
N ALA A 606 -22.52 -4.47 -2.12
CA ALA A 606 -22.13 -3.11 -1.76
C ALA A 606 -21.35 -3.13 -0.45
N PHE A 607 -20.45 -2.15 -0.28
CA PHE A 607 -19.59 -2.14 0.89
C PHE A 607 -20.36 -2.12 2.21
N SER A 608 -21.47 -1.38 2.27
CA SER A 608 -22.39 -1.36 3.42
C SER A 608 -22.97 -2.74 3.74
N ASP A 609 -23.51 -3.43 2.73
CA ASP A 609 -24.08 -4.76 2.91
C ASP A 609 -23.01 -5.79 3.27
N ARG A 610 -21.82 -5.67 2.67
CA ARG A 610 -20.71 -6.54 2.97
C ARG A 610 -20.30 -6.43 4.44
N GLN A 611 -20.19 -5.22 4.99
CA GLN A 611 -19.88 -5.02 6.42
C GLN A 611 -20.96 -5.62 7.33
N ARG A 612 -22.24 -5.42 6.98
CA ARG A 612 -23.36 -6.01 7.70
C ARG A 612 -23.28 -7.54 7.69
N ILE A 613 -23.11 -8.16 6.52
CA ILE A 613 -23.03 -9.62 6.37
C ILE A 613 -21.81 -10.18 7.12
N GLU A 614 -20.67 -9.50 7.10
CA GLU A 614 -19.47 -9.89 7.83
C GLU A 614 -19.72 -9.88 9.35
N THR A 615 -20.37 -8.85 9.87
CA THR A 615 -20.77 -8.73 11.29
C THR A 615 -21.75 -9.85 11.67
N GLU A 616 -22.77 -10.10 10.85
CA GLU A 616 -23.74 -11.18 11.07
C GLU A 616 -23.07 -12.56 11.03
N THR A 617 -22.10 -12.76 10.11
CA THR A 617 -21.34 -14.01 9.99
C THR A 617 -20.51 -14.26 11.25
N LEU A 618 -19.85 -13.23 11.78
CA LEU A 618 -19.12 -13.33 13.05
C LEU A 618 -20.04 -13.61 14.24
N ALA A 619 -21.23 -13.01 14.27
CA ALA A 619 -22.20 -13.26 15.33
C ALA A 619 -22.72 -14.71 15.31
N ARG A 620 -22.87 -15.32 14.14
CA ARG A 620 -23.41 -16.69 13.97
C ARG A 620 -22.35 -17.78 14.05
N PHE A 621 -21.15 -17.54 13.50
CA PHE A 621 -20.11 -18.55 13.32
C PHE A 621 -18.79 -18.21 14.04
N GLY A 622 -18.68 -17.05 14.69
CA GLY A 622 -17.45 -16.60 15.34
C GLY A 622 -17.16 -17.33 16.66
N LYS A 623 -16.02 -17.02 17.25
CA LYS A 623 -15.53 -17.62 18.50
C LYS A 623 -16.55 -17.58 19.62
N TYR A 624 -17.21 -16.45 19.82
CA TYR A 624 -18.10 -16.19 20.94
C TYR A 624 -19.58 -16.47 20.66
N CYS A 625 -19.91 -16.98 19.46
CA CYS A 625 -21.27 -17.45 19.20
C CYS A 625 -21.57 -18.70 20.06
N SER A 626 -22.76 -18.78 20.63
CA SER A 626 -23.21 -19.91 21.46
C SER A 626 -24.39 -20.64 20.79
N LEU A 627 -25.55 -20.52 21.34
CA LEU A 627 -26.75 -21.19 20.84
C LEU A 627 -27.20 -20.72 19.45
N GLN A 628 -26.77 -19.52 19.03
CA GLN A 628 -27.13 -18.94 17.73
C GLN A 628 -26.54 -19.69 16.53
N ARG A 629 -25.49 -20.51 16.74
CA ARG A 629 -24.82 -21.27 15.69
C ARG A 629 -25.60 -22.51 15.24
N ALA A 630 -26.48 -23.03 16.06
CA ALA A 630 -27.18 -24.28 15.78
C ALA A 630 -28.01 -24.18 14.49
N SER A 631 -27.86 -25.18 13.60
CA SER A 631 -28.56 -25.28 12.32
C SER A 631 -28.35 -24.09 11.37
N GLN A 632 -27.26 -23.34 11.53
CA GLN A 632 -26.92 -22.23 10.63
C GLN A 632 -26.19 -22.74 9.40
N VAL A 633 -26.54 -22.21 8.26
CA VAL A 633 -25.92 -22.52 6.96
C VAL A 633 -25.38 -21.25 6.33
N ILE A 634 -24.14 -21.30 5.85
CA ILE A 634 -23.57 -20.22 5.04
C ILE A 634 -23.07 -20.78 3.71
N VAL A 635 -23.60 -20.23 2.61
CA VAL A 635 -23.03 -20.40 1.29
C VAL A 635 -22.13 -19.20 1.00
N CYS A 636 -20.89 -19.43 0.64
CA CYS A 636 -19.94 -18.34 0.47
C CYS A 636 -18.89 -18.64 -0.60
N THR A 637 -18.10 -17.63 -0.91
CA THR A 637 -16.92 -17.78 -1.76
C THR A 637 -15.63 -17.56 -0.95
N GLN A 638 -14.48 -17.38 -1.60
CA GLN A 638 -13.17 -17.18 -0.99
C GLN A 638 -13.12 -16.00 0.01
N VAL A 639 -14.12 -15.13 0.03
CA VAL A 639 -14.18 -14.01 0.99
C VAL A 639 -14.13 -14.44 2.44
N ILE A 640 -14.53 -15.69 2.74
CA ILE A 640 -14.54 -16.25 4.10
C ILE A 640 -13.16 -16.74 4.56
N GLU A 641 -12.23 -16.96 3.65
CA GLU A 641 -10.91 -17.51 3.95
C GLU A 641 -10.02 -16.54 4.73
N GLN A 642 -10.13 -15.24 4.47
CA GLN A 642 -9.18 -14.23 4.95
C GLN A 642 -9.74 -13.23 5.96
N SER A 643 -11.06 -13.00 5.97
CA SER A 643 -11.63 -11.86 6.68
C SER A 643 -12.20 -12.18 8.08
N VAL A 644 -12.50 -13.45 8.41
CA VAL A 644 -13.38 -13.75 9.55
C VAL A 644 -12.82 -14.88 10.41
N ASP A 645 -12.81 -14.65 11.73
CA ASP A 645 -12.46 -15.70 12.71
C ASP A 645 -13.70 -16.56 13.01
N ILE A 646 -14.00 -17.50 12.10
CA ILE A 646 -15.13 -18.41 12.19
C ILE A 646 -14.72 -19.82 12.63
N ASP A 647 -15.69 -20.53 13.18
CA ASP A 647 -15.58 -21.89 13.70
C ASP A 647 -16.80 -22.70 13.27
N LEU A 648 -16.58 -23.66 12.39
CA LEU A 648 -17.63 -24.46 11.74
C LEU A 648 -17.61 -25.90 12.28
N ASP A 649 -18.79 -26.53 12.35
CA ASP A 649 -18.90 -27.94 12.70
C ASP A 649 -18.64 -28.84 11.49
N GLU A 650 -19.18 -28.46 10.33
CA GLU A 650 -18.99 -29.13 9.05
C GLU A 650 -18.69 -28.14 7.93
N MET A 651 -18.02 -28.63 6.90
CA MET A 651 -17.69 -27.81 5.74
C MET A 651 -17.71 -28.64 4.47
N ILE A 652 -18.36 -28.08 3.44
CA ILE A 652 -18.22 -28.50 2.07
C ILE A 652 -17.40 -27.46 1.33
N SER A 653 -16.45 -27.89 0.52
CA SER A 653 -15.62 -27.03 -0.32
C SER A 653 -15.65 -27.52 -1.75
N ASP A 654 -15.78 -26.64 -2.71
CA ASP A 654 -15.38 -26.97 -4.07
C ASP A 654 -13.90 -27.30 -4.10
N LEU A 655 -13.46 -28.21 -4.97
CA LEU A 655 -12.05 -28.53 -5.19
C LEU A 655 -11.30 -27.25 -5.61
N ALA A 656 -10.23 -26.93 -4.91
CA ALA A 656 -9.45 -25.73 -5.03
C ALA A 656 -7.95 -26.03 -4.84
N PRO A 657 -7.03 -25.11 -5.11
CA PRO A 657 -5.61 -25.27 -4.79
C PRO A 657 -5.37 -25.72 -3.35
N ILE A 658 -4.32 -26.53 -3.13
CA ILE A 658 -4.03 -27.19 -1.85
C ILE A 658 -3.86 -26.21 -0.70
N ASP A 659 -3.21 -25.07 -0.94
CA ASP A 659 -3.01 -24.00 0.03
C ASP A 659 -4.34 -23.41 0.53
N LEU A 660 -5.31 -23.22 -0.36
CA LEU A 660 -6.65 -22.77 0.01
C LEU A 660 -7.42 -23.84 0.78
N LEU A 661 -7.32 -25.12 0.39
CA LEU A 661 -7.97 -26.22 1.12
C LEU A 661 -7.40 -26.38 2.54
N ILE A 662 -6.09 -26.19 2.72
CA ILE A 662 -5.46 -26.13 4.04
C ILE A 662 -6.04 -24.98 4.89
N GLN A 663 -6.20 -23.79 4.29
CA GLN A 663 -6.79 -22.63 4.98
C GLN A 663 -8.26 -22.87 5.34
N ARG A 664 -9.05 -23.46 4.43
CA ARG A 664 -10.46 -23.85 4.66
C ARG A 664 -10.56 -24.88 5.80
N ALA A 665 -9.75 -25.93 5.75
CA ALA A 665 -9.67 -26.91 6.84
C ALA A 665 -9.36 -26.27 8.20
N GLY A 666 -8.56 -25.21 8.23
CA GLY A 666 -8.28 -24.43 9.43
C GLY A 666 -9.48 -23.68 10.04
N ARG A 667 -10.64 -23.64 9.36
CA ARG A 667 -11.90 -23.07 9.86
C ARG A 667 -12.84 -24.09 10.47
N LEU A 668 -12.55 -25.39 10.27
CA LEU A 668 -13.30 -26.48 10.90
C LEU A 668 -12.84 -26.64 12.34
N GLN A 669 -13.80 -26.62 13.28
CA GLN A 669 -13.57 -26.83 14.71
C GLN A 669 -12.37 -26.03 15.26
N ARG A 670 -12.29 -24.78 14.86
CA ARG A 670 -11.16 -23.88 15.16
C ARG A 670 -10.99 -23.61 16.65
N HIS A 671 -12.09 -23.62 17.41
CA HIS A 671 -12.13 -23.40 18.84
C HIS A 671 -12.71 -24.63 19.52
N ILE A 672 -12.18 -25.00 20.67
CA ILE A 672 -12.64 -26.17 21.46
C ILE A 672 -14.06 -25.91 21.98
N ARG A 673 -14.98 -26.83 21.70
CA ARG A 673 -16.39 -26.75 22.15
C ARG A 673 -16.85 -28.04 22.76
N ASP A 674 -17.91 -27.94 23.58
CA ASP A 674 -18.64 -29.08 24.05
C ASP A 674 -19.59 -29.66 22.97
N ILE A 675 -20.28 -30.73 23.29
CA ILE A 675 -21.24 -31.43 22.41
C ILE A 675 -22.43 -30.52 21.99
N ASN A 676 -22.73 -29.48 22.76
CA ASN A 676 -23.79 -28.50 22.49
C ASN A 676 -23.28 -27.26 21.76
N GLY A 677 -22.00 -27.23 21.36
CA GLY A 677 -21.38 -26.12 20.67
C GLY A 677 -20.97 -24.94 21.55
N GLN A 678 -20.97 -25.08 22.90
CA GLN A 678 -20.50 -24.05 23.82
C GLN A 678 -18.97 -23.99 23.85
N LEU A 679 -18.40 -22.77 23.86
CA LEU A 679 -16.96 -22.57 23.92
C LEU A 679 -16.38 -23.09 25.23
N LYS A 680 -15.36 -23.94 25.15
CA LYS A 680 -14.55 -24.38 26.28
C LYS A 680 -13.23 -23.66 26.31
N ARG A 681 -12.68 -23.40 27.49
CA ARG A 681 -11.37 -22.74 27.65
C ARG A 681 -10.21 -23.71 27.44
N ASP A 682 -10.43 -24.98 27.77
CA ASP A 682 -9.43 -26.04 27.73
C ASP A 682 -10.08 -27.42 27.51
N GLY A 683 -9.26 -28.47 27.38
CA GLY A 683 -9.70 -29.85 27.20
C GLY A 683 -9.75 -30.26 25.72
N LYS A 684 -10.53 -31.31 25.44
CA LYS A 684 -10.75 -31.81 24.09
C LYS A 684 -12.05 -31.26 23.53
N ASP A 685 -12.07 -31.03 22.21
CA ASP A 685 -13.30 -30.80 21.49
C ASP A 685 -14.23 -32.03 21.59
N GLU A 686 -15.47 -31.81 21.94
CA GLU A 686 -16.44 -32.88 22.15
C GLU A 686 -17.30 -33.14 20.93
N ARG A 687 -17.15 -32.35 19.88
CA ARG A 687 -17.81 -32.53 18.59
C ARG A 687 -17.26 -33.77 17.88
N SER A 688 -18.00 -34.29 16.88
CA SER A 688 -17.51 -35.34 15.99
C SER A 688 -16.21 -34.91 15.31
N PRO A 689 -15.26 -35.83 15.04
CA PRO A 689 -14.03 -35.48 14.36
C PRO A 689 -14.26 -34.62 13.08
N PRO A 690 -13.43 -33.60 12.82
CA PRO A 690 -13.66 -32.71 11.68
C PRO A 690 -13.44 -33.43 10.36
N GLU A 691 -14.35 -33.21 9.42
CA GLU A 691 -14.27 -33.70 8.04
C GLU A 691 -14.44 -32.55 7.05
N LEU A 692 -13.51 -32.42 6.12
CA LEU A 692 -13.63 -31.53 4.97
C LEU A 692 -14.19 -32.34 3.81
N LEU A 693 -15.44 -32.06 3.43
CA LEU A 693 -16.08 -32.65 2.26
C LEU A 693 -15.73 -31.82 1.02
N ILE A 694 -15.19 -32.46 -0.01
CA ILE A 694 -14.75 -31.77 -1.24
C ILE A 694 -15.63 -32.21 -2.39
N LEU A 695 -16.37 -31.22 -2.95
CA LEU A 695 -17.04 -31.41 -4.25
C LEU A 695 -15.99 -31.37 -5.36
N ALA A 696 -15.80 -32.48 -6.04
CA ALA A 696 -14.76 -32.69 -7.04
C ALA A 696 -15.24 -33.57 -8.19
N PRO A 697 -14.59 -33.52 -9.36
CA PRO A 697 -14.75 -34.52 -10.40
C PRO A 697 -14.47 -35.92 -9.85
N VAL A 698 -15.10 -36.92 -10.46
CA VAL A 698 -14.72 -38.32 -10.19
C VAL A 698 -13.25 -38.50 -10.52
N TRP A 699 -12.55 -39.25 -9.67
CA TRP A 699 -11.12 -39.52 -9.84
C TRP A 699 -10.85 -40.22 -11.19
N ASP A 700 -9.83 -39.75 -11.89
CA ASP A 700 -9.32 -40.33 -13.13
C ASP A 700 -7.80 -40.40 -13.03
N ASP A 701 -7.24 -41.62 -13.24
CA ASP A 701 -5.79 -41.84 -13.19
C ASP A 701 -5.06 -41.33 -14.44
N ALA A 702 -5.79 -41.11 -15.57
CA ALA A 702 -5.28 -40.61 -16.84
C ALA A 702 -6.13 -39.47 -17.39
N PRO A 703 -6.21 -38.32 -16.63
CA PRO A 703 -7.11 -37.23 -16.95
C PRO A 703 -6.71 -36.53 -18.24
N GLY A 704 -7.73 -36.05 -19.01
CA GLY A 704 -7.52 -35.12 -20.10
C GLY A 704 -7.71 -33.67 -19.66
N ASP A 705 -7.37 -32.70 -20.51
CA ASP A 705 -7.50 -31.24 -20.23
C ASP A 705 -8.90 -30.84 -19.78
N GLU A 706 -9.95 -31.50 -20.28
CA GLU A 706 -11.35 -31.20 -19.96
C GLU A 706 -11.84 -31.81 -18.64
N TRP A 707 -11.01 -32.59 -17.95
CA TRP A 707 -11.40 -33.33 -16.73
C TRP A 707 -12.05 -32.41 -15.68
N PHE A 708 -11.42 -31.25 -15.40
CA PHE A 708 -11.94 -30.28 -14.43
C PHE A 708 -13.06 -29.41 -15.02
N GLY A 709 -12.88 -28.95 -16.27
CA GLY A 709 -13.82 -28.05 -16.94
C GLY A 709 -15.18 -28.67 -17.26
N SER A 710 -15.23 -29.97 -17.57
CA SER A 710 -16.48 -30.67 -17.84
C SER A 710 -17.37 -30.84 -16.59
N ALA A 711 -16.76 -31.04 -15.43
CA ALA A 711 -17.48 -31.26 -14.18
C ALA A 711 -17.74 -29.95 -13.40
N MET A 712 -16.80 -28.99 -13.46
CA MET A 712 -16.82 -27.77 -12.62
C MET A 712 -16.44 -26.53 -13.45
N ARG A 713 -17.26 -26.21 -14.46
CA ARG A 713 -16.96 -25.19 -15.48
C ARG A 713 -16.54 -23.84 -14.91
N ASN A 714 -17.29 -23.29 -13.95
CA ASN A 714 -16.97 -21.99 -13.37
C ASN A 714 -15.73 -22.04 -12.48
N SER A 715 -15.53 -23.15 -11.77
CA SER A 715 -14.29 -23.38 -10.97
C SER A 715 -13.06 -23.49 -11.85
N ALA A 716 -13.16 -24.13 -13.01
CA ALA A 716 -12.09 -24.23 -13.99
C ALA A 716 -11.66 -22.87 -14.55
N TYR A 717 -12.62 -21.96 -14.70
CA TYR A 717 -12.31 -20.58 -15.07
C TYR A 717 -11.59 -19.80 -13.96
N VAL A 718 -11.95 -20.06 -12.69
CA VAL A 718 -11.31 -19.41 -11.53
C VAL A 718 -9.90 -19.95 -11.30
N TYR A 719 -9.71 -21.25 -11.45
CA TYR A 719 -8.43 -21.95 -11.27
C TYR A 719 -7.99 -22.65 -12.57
N PRO A 720 -7.35 -21.92 -13.48
CA PRO A 720 -7.02 -22.43 -14.81
C PRO A 720 -5.86 -23.42 -14.84
N ASP A 721 -5.14 -23.62 -13.74
CA ASP A 721 -4.08 -24.64 -13.62
C ASP A 721 -4.70 -25.99 -13.21
N HIS A 722 -5.36 -26.65 -14.16
CA HIS A 722 -6.10 -27.90 -13.91
C HIS A 722 -5.17 -29.04 -13.47
N GLY A 723 -3.93 -29.04 -13.93
CA GLY A 723 -2.94 -30.04 -13.50
C GLY A 723 -2.64 -29.95 -12.00
N ARG A 724 -2.47 -28.74 -11.45
CA ARG A 724 -2.30 -28.54 -10.00
C ARG A 724 -3.55 -28.87 -9.21
N ILE A 725 -4.72 -28.62 -9.76
CA ILE A 725 -5.99 -29.04 -9.14
C ILE A 725 -6.08 -30.56 -9.08
N TRP A 726 -5.67 -31.27 -10.12
CA TRP A 726 -5.60 -32.74 -10.12
C TRP A 726 -4.55 -33.27 -9.12
N LEU A 727 -3.35 -32.66 -9.08
CA LEU A 727 -2.33 -33.00 -8.07
C LEU A 727 -2.84 -32.79 -6.64
N THR A 728 -3.62 -31.74 -6.41
CA THR A 728 -4.27 -31.49 -5.12
C THR A 728 -5.23 -32.64 -4.76
N GLN A 729 -6.07 -33.07 -5.70
CA GLN A 729 -6.97 -34.22 -5.46
C GLN A 729 -6.18 -35.49 -5.21
N ARG A 730 -5.11 -35.75 -6.00
CA ARG A 730 -4.23 -36.91 -5.83
C ARG A 730 -3.64 -36.98 -4.42
N VAL A 731 -2.94 -35.93 -4.00
CA VAL A 731 -2.26 -35.95 -2.70
C VAL A 731 -3.24 -36.08 -1.55
N LEU A 732 -4.41 -35.45 -1.63
CA LEU A 732 -5.45 -35.58 -0.58
C LEU A 732 -6.08 -36.96 -0.55
N ARG A 733 -6.24 -37.62 -1.69
CA ARG A 733 -6.69 -39.03 -1.74
C ARG A 733 -5.66 -39.99 -1.16
N GLU A 734 -4.39 -39.78 -1.44
CA GLU A 734 -3.28 -40.59 -0.90
C GLU A 734 -3.12 -40.42 0.61
N GLN A 735 -3.27 -39.19 1.13
CA GLN A 735 -3.11 -38.88 2.56
C GLN A 735 -4.39 -39.16 3.35
N GLY A 736 -5.58 -39.10 2.76
CA GLY A 736 -6.89 -39.29 3.41
C GLY A 736 -7.26 -38.19 4.41
N ALA A 737 -6.33 -37.34 4.82
CA ALA A 737 -6.53 -36.28 5.80
C ALA A 737 -5.53 -35.11 5.60
N ILE A 738 -5.91 -33.93 6.01
CA ILE A 738 -5.05 -32.75 6.17
C ILE A 738 -4.53 -32.74 7.62
N GLN A 739 -3.29 -33.19 7.80
CA GLN A 739 -2.65 -33.27 9.13
C GLN A 739 -1.70 -32.09 9.34
N MET A 740 -2.17 -31.07 10.06
CA MET A 740 -1.38 -29.88 10.33
C MET A 740 -0.79 -29.91 11.74
N PRO A 741 0.49 -29.57 11.90
CA PRO A 741 1.43 -29.02 10.90
C PRO A 741 2.21 -30.11 10.13
N HIS A 742 2.18 -31.36 10.52
CA HIS A 742 3.10 -32.41 10.08
C HIS A 742 3.11 -32.65 8.55
N ALA A 743 1.96 -32.57 7.89
CA ALA A 743 1.85 -32.75 6.45
C ALA A 743 1.96 -31.45 5.65
N ALA A 744 2.11 -30.28 6.28
CA ALA A 744 2.05 -29.00 5.58
C ALA A 744 3.05 -28.92 4.42
N ARG A 745 4.32 -29.22 4.67
CA ARG A 745 5.37 -29.18 3.65
C ARG A 745 5.14 -30.22 2.58
N LEU A 746 4.81 -31.44 2.96
CA LEU A 746 4.52 -32.51 2.03
C LEU A 746 3.38 -32.16 1.08
N LEU A 747 2.27 -31.62 1.60
CA LEU A 747 1.11 -31.24 0.79
C LEU A 747 1.47 -30.16 -0.23
N ILE A 748 2.21 -29.14 0.21
CA ILE A 748 2.61 -28.02 -0.66
C ILE A 748 3.62 -28.48 -1.73
N GLU A 749 4.67 -29.18 -1.35
CA GLU A 749 5.71 -29.62 -2.31
C GLU A 749 5.20 -30.71 -3.27
N SER A 750 4.19 -31.50 -2.87
CA SER A 750 3.56 -32.48 -3.76
C SER A 750 2.73 -31.84 -4.89
N VAL A 751 2.40 -30.54 -4.78
CA VAL A 751 1.62 -29.79 -5.77
C VAL A 751 2.47 -28.70 -6.45
N TYR A 752 3.34 -28.03 -5.70
CA TYR A 752 4.11 -26.87 -6.18
C TYR A 752 5.62 -27.13 -6.30
N GLY A 753 6.09 -28.31 -5.89
CA GLY A 753 7.51 -28.66 -5.99
C GLY A 753 8.01 -28.76 -7.44
N GLU A 754 9.32 -28.61 -7.64
CA GLU A 754 9.94 -28.64 -8.96
C GLU A 754 9.96 -30.04 -9.59
N ASP A 755 10.02 -31.10 -8.77
CA ASP A 755 10.10 -32.49 -9.20
C ASP A 755 8.71 -33.13 -9.44
N VAL A 756 7.65 -32.34 -9.43
CA VAL A 756 6.29 -32.87 -9.59
C VAL A 756 5.99 -33.17 -11.05
N VAL A 757 5.63 -34.43 -11.33
CA VAL A 757 5.26 -34.86 -12.68
C VAL A 757 3.76 -34.71 -12.90
N MET A 758 3.41 -33.96 -13.95
CA MET A 758 2.03 -33.81 -14.43
C MET A 758 1.64 -34.97 -15.32
N PRO A 759 0.37 -35.43 -15.33
CA PRO A 759 -0.15 -36.33 -16.34
C PRO A 759 -0.05 -35.74 -17.74
N GLU A 760 0.26 -36.58 -18.74
CA GLU A 760 0.39 -36.15 -20.15
C GLU A 760 -0.86 -35.42 -20.67
N GLY A 761 -2.04 -35.78 -20.19
CA GLY A 761 -3.29 -35.16 -20.60
C GLY A 761 -3.38 -33.65 -20.26
N PHE A 762 -2.56 -33.13 -19.34
CA PHE A 762 -2.47 -31.72 -19.03
C PHE A 762 -1.30 -30.96 -19.68
N ALA A 763 -0.51 -31.64 -20.53
CA ALA A 763 0.70 -31.06 -21.12
C ALA A 763 0.45 -29.73 -21.84
N ARG A 764 -0.71 -29.57 -22.48
CA ARG A 764 -1.09 -28.33 -23.15
C ARG A 764 -1.40 -27.25 -22.16
N SER A 765 -2.28 -27.50 -21.19
CA SER A 765 -2.65 -26.51 -20.16
C SER A 765 -1.45 -26.12 -19.28
N GLU A 766 -0.56 -27.06 -18.99
CA GLU A 766 0.69 -26.80 -18.29
C GLU A 766 1.57 -25.81 -19.08
N GLN A 767 1.80 -26.05 -20.39
CA GLN A 767 2.55 -25.11 -21.22
C GLN A 767 1.95 -23.72 -21.26
N GLU A 768 0.61 -23.61 -21.36
CA GLU A 768 -0.10 -22.34 -21.33
C GLU A 768 0.09 -21.62 -19.97
N GLN A 769 0.02 -22.34 -18.84
CA GLN A 769 0.22 -21.76 -17.51
C GLN A 769 1.68 -21.36 -17.27
N VAL A 770 2.65 -22.15 -17.71
CA VAL A 770 4.08 -21.82 -17.67
C VAL A 770 4.34 -20.57 -18.51
N GLY A 771 3.80 -20.52 -19.73
CA GLY A 771 3.90 -19.35 -20.61
C GLY A 771 3.31 -18.09 -19.95
N LYS A 772 2.12 -18.20 -19.35
CA LYS A 772 1.46 -17.12 -18.61
C LYS A 772 2.31 -16.67 -17.42
N TYR A 773 2.83 -17.61 -16.63
CA TYR A 773 3.70 -17.29 -15.49
C TYR A 773 4.91 -16.45 -15.90
N TYR A 774 5.61 -16.84 -16.98
CA TYR A 774 6.75 -16.06 -17.47
C TYR A 774 6.35 -14.70 -18.06
N CYS A 775 5.22 -14.63 -18.78
CA CYS A 775 4.67 -13.38 -19.28
C CYS A 775 4.32 -12.41 -18.14
N ASP A 776 3.67 -12.90 -17.09
CA ASP A 776 3.26 -12.11 -15.94
C ASP A 776 4.48 -11.59 -15.17
N ARG A 777 5.50 -12.43 -14.97
CA ARG A 777 6.78 -12.00 -14.38
C ARG A 777 7.54 -11.02 -15.26
N ALA A 778 7.57 -11.22 -16.58
CA ALA A 778 8.22 -10.28 -17.50
C ALA A 778 7.52 -8.91 -17.49
N ARG A 779 6.18 -8.91 -17.43
CA ARG A 779 5.38 -7.69 -17.28
C ARG A 779 5.66 -7.00 -15.95
N ALA A 780 5.70 -7.75 -14.85
CA ALA A 780 6.04 -7.20 -13.54
C ALA A 780 7.45 -6.58 -13.53
N LYS A 781 8.45 -7.28 -14.07
CA LYS A 781 9.81 -6.75 -14.18
C LYS A 781 9.89 -5.42 -14.93
N LYS A 782 9.05 -5.23 -15.95
CA LYS A 782 8.97 -3.96 -16.68
C LYS A 782 8.41 -2.84 -15.80
N TYR A 783 7.56 -3.17 -14.83
CA TYR A 783 6.93 -2.20 -13.94
C TYR A 783 7.63 -2.06 -12.58
N VAL A 784 8.65 -2.84 -12.28
CA VAL A 784 9.53 -2.57 -11.15
C VAL A 784 10.60 -1.59 -11.58
N LEU A 785 10.68 -0.44 -10.90
CA LEU A 785 11.65 0.61 -11.19
C LEU A 785 13.08 0.11 -11.04
N ASN A 786 13.91 0.47 -11.99
CA ASN A 786 15.36 0.35 -11.83
C ASN A 786 15.89 1.55 -11.02
N PHE A 787 16.26 1.32 -9.79
CA PHE A 787 16.75 2.36 -8.88
C PHE A 787 18.23 2.73 -9.08
N ARG A 788 19.00 1.90 -9.78
CA ARG A 788 20.47 2.10 -9.96
C ARG A 788 20.82 3.40 -10.67
N PRO A 789 20.12 3.83 -11.73
CA PRO A 789 20.46 5.08 -12.40
C PRO A 789 20.14 6.35 -11.60
N GLY A 790 19.45 6.24 -10.45
CA GLY A 790 18.96 7.36 -9.65
C GLY A 790 17.63 7.93 -10.13
N TYR A 791 17.09 8.89 -9.37
CA TYR A 791 15.76 9.48 -9.63
C TYR A 791 15.67 10.12 -11.03
N ALA A 792 16.74 10.76 -11.48
CA ALA A 792 16.79 11.53 -12.72
C ALA A 792 16.66 10.71 -14.01
N ALA A 793 16.95 9.42 -13.98
CA ALA A 793 17.11 8.62 -15.21
C ALA A 793 15.84 7.87 -15.65
N ASN A 794 14.79 7.85 -14.82
CA ASN A 794 13.57 7.07 -15.07
C ASN A 794 12.41 7.87 -15.67
N ILE A 795 12.71 8.86 -16.49
CA ILE A 795 11.73 9.83 -17.00
C ILE A 795 10.63 9.18 -17.86
N ASN A 796 10.98 8.16 -18.65
CA ASN A 796 10.07 7.54 -19.61
C ASN A 796 9.23 6.39 -19.01
N ASP A 797 9.50 6.00 -17.76
CA ASP A 797 8.88 4.82 -17.14
C ASP A 797 7.62 5.16 -16.34
N TYR A 798 7.36 6.45 -16.08
CA TYR A 798 6.21 6.86 -15.28
C TYR A 798 4.90 6.66 -16.02
N LEU A 799 4.06 5.84 -15.43
CA LEU A 799 2.81 5.38 -15.98
C LEU A 799 1.64 6.26 -15.50
N PRO A 800 0.57 6.40 -16.30
CA PRO A 800 -0.67 7.03 -15.82
C PRO A 800 -1.19 6.28 -14.59
N GLU A 801 -1.85 6.98 -13.68
CA GLU A 801 -2.34 6.49 -12.37
C GLU A 801 -3.26 5.23 -12.43
N LYS A 802 -3.51 4.70 -13.60
CA LYS A 802 -4.46 3.60 -13.88
C LYS A 802 -3.86 2.19 -13.85
N LEU A 803 -2.56 2.04 -13.56
CA LEU A 803 -1.98 0.69 -13.44
C LEU A 803 -2.25 0.08 -12.06
N SER A 804 -2.55 -1.21 -12.07
CA SER A 804 -2.82 -1.97 -10.85
C SER A 804 -1.54 -2.66 -10.36
N THR A 805 -1.38 -2.73 -9.05
CA THR A 805 -0.40 -3.61 -8.38
C THR A 805 -0.74 -5.09 -8.58
N ARG A 806 -1.92 -5.37 -9.09
CA ARG A 806 -2.41 -6.71 -9.40
C ARG A 806 -2.69 -6.81 -10.90
N LEU A 807 -2.24 -7.88 -11.53
CA LEU A 807 -2.64 -8.25 -12.87
C LEU A 807 -4.09 -8.75 -12.96
N ALA A 808 -4.74 -8.91 -11.80
CA ALA A 808 -6.16 -9.22 -11.79
C ALA A 808 -6.87 -8.29 -12.76
N GLU A 809 -7.70 -8.87 -13.61
CA GLU A 809 -8.59 -8.20 -14.55
C GLU A 809 -9.05 -6.86 -13.98
N GLU A 810 -8.92 -5.79 -14.75
CA GLU A 810 -9.33 -4.46 -14.33
C GLU A 810 -10.70 -4.54 -13.67
N SER A 811 -10.77 -4.19 -12.40
CA SER A 811 -12.06 -4.12 -11.71
C SER A 811 -12.76 -2.82 -12.07
N VAL A 812 -14.05 -2.90 -12.25
CA VAL A 812 -14.93 -1.75 -12.45
C VAL A 812 -15.66 -1.47 -11.15
N SER A 813 -15.64 -0.21 -10.72
CA SER A 813 -16.46 0.26 -9.61
C SER A 813 -17.83 0.64 -10.15
N LEU A 814 -18.86 0.12 -9.50
CA LEU A 814 -20.26 0.38 -9.80
C LEU A 814 -20.88 1.05 -8.57
N TRP A 815 -21.41 2.26 -8.75
CA TRP A 815 -22.10 2.99 -7.69
C TRP A 815 -23.58 2.64 -7.73
N LEU A 816 -24.13 2.19 -6.61
CA LEU A 816 -25.55 1.94 -6.47
C LEU A 816 -26.25 3.22 -6.03
N ALA A 817 -27.31 3.57 -6.72
CA ALA A 817 -28.12 4.75 -6.46
C ALA A 817 -29.62 4.41 -6.46
N THR A 818 -30.40 5.16 -5.69
CA THR A 818 -31.86 5.18 -5.75
C THR A 818 -32.33 6.51 -6.36
N CYS A 819 -33.40 6.50 -7.15
CA CYS A 819 -34.00 7.71 -7.69
C CYS A 819 -35.36 7.92 -7.01
N ILE A 820 -35.45 8.92 -6.13
CA ILE A 820 -36.69 9.26 -5.40
C ILE A 820 -37.08 10.67 -5.81
N ASP A 821 -38.26 10.82 -6.37
CA ASP A 821 -38.82 12.11 -6.86
C ASP A 821 -37.86 12.85 -7.83
N GLY A 822 -37.17 12.09 -8.69
CA GLY A 822 -36.22 12.64 -9.65
C GLY A 822 -34.85 13.04 -9.04
N VAL A 823 -34.63 12.82 -7.74
CA VAL A 823 -33.36 13.10 -7.06
C VAL A 823 -32.56 11.79 -6.91
N VAL A 824 -31.34 11.79 -7.42
CA VAL A 824 -30.42 10.66 -7.32
C VAL A 824 -29.76 10.68 -5.95
N LYS A 825 -29.94 9.60 -5.18
CA LYS A 825 -29.37 9.40 -3.85
C LYS A 825 -28.53 8.12 -3.80
N PRO A 826 -27.49 8.05 -2.95
CA PRO A 826 -26.77 6.80 -2.76
C PRO A 826 -27.67 5.72 -2.16
N TYR A 827 -27.40 4.46 -2.49
CA TYR A 827 -28.11 3.29 -1.95
C TYR A 827 -27.92 3.17 -0.43
N ALA A 828 -26.69 3.31 0.04
CA ALA A 828 -26.39 3.32 1.48
C ALA A 828 -26.77 4.67 2.12
N THR A 829 -26.94 4.68 3.43
CA THR A 829 -27.25 5.87 4.23
C THR A 829 -26.10 6.25 5.15
N GLY A 830 -26.07 7.49 5.65
CA GLY A 830 -25.09 7.96 6.62
C GLY A 830 -23.89 8.68 6.01
N ALA A 831 -22.84 8.81 6.79
CA ALA A 831 -21.58 9.40 6.33
C ALA A 831 -20.96 8.52 5.23
N HIS A 832 -20.35 9.16 4.22
CA HIS A 832 -19.73 8.46 3.08
C HIS A 832 -20.67 7.52 2.30
N ALA A 833 -21.95 7.89 2.22
CA ALA A 833 -22.98 7.04 1.64
C ALA A 833 -22.69 6.58 0.20
N TRP A 834 -22.03 7.43 -0.63
CA TRP A 834 -21.64 7.06 -1.98
C TRP A 834 -20.54 5.99 -2.00
N GLU A 835 -19.51 6.12 -1.18
CA GLU A 835 -18.45 5.15 -1.05
C GLU A 835 -18.95 3.82 -0.48
N MET A 836 -19.92 3.88 0.45
CA MET A 836 -20.58 2.72 1.04
C MET A 836 -21.50 2.00 0.04
N SER A 837 -21.90 2.66 -1.03
CA SER A 837 -22.77 2.14 -2.10
C SER A 837 -21.99 1.50 -3.26
N VAL A 838 -20.66 1.32 -3.14
CA VAL A 838 -19.83 0.80 -4.24
C VAL A 838 -19.81 -0.73 -4.24
N VAL A 839 -20.03 -1.32 -5.41
CA VAL A 839 -19.74 -2.71 -5.72
C VAL A 839 -18.57 -2.77 -6.70
N ARG A 840 -17.62 -3.69 -6.49
CA ARG A 840 -16.52 -3.92 -7.43
C ARG A 840 -16.69 -5.24 -8.13
N VAL A 841 -16.63 -5.21 -9.46
CA VAL A 841 -16.75 -6.40 -10.31
C VAL A 841 -15.60 -6.46 -11.31
N ARG A 842 -15.32 -7.65 -11.85
CA ARG A 842 -14.35 -7.81 -12.95
C ARG A 842 -14.86 -7.11 -14.21
N ARG A 843 -13.97 -6.49 -14.96
CA ARG A 843 -14.32 -5.77 -16.19
C ARG A 843 -14.95 -6.68 -17.25
N SER A 844 -14.47 -7.93 -17.37
CA SER A 844 -15.06 -8.94 -18.26
C SER A 844 -16.50 -9.26 -17.88
N TRP A 845 -16.76 -9.45 -16.58
CA TRP A 845 -18.12 -9.66 -16.09
C TRP A 845 -19.01 -8.46 -16.39
N TRP A 846 -18.53 -7.22 -16.11
CA TRP A 846 -19.26 -6.00 -16.40
C TRP A 846 -19.57 -5.83 -17.88
N LYS A 847 -18.61 -6.06 -18.77
CA LYS A 847 -18.83 -6.00 -20.23
C LYS A 847 -19.90 -6.99 -20.71
N LYS A 848 -20.00 -8.16 -20.08
CA LYS A 848 -20.99 -9.18 -20.43
C LYS A 848 -22.39 -8.83 -19.96
N HIS A 849 -22.53 -8.19 -18.80
CA HIS A 849 -23.82 -7.99 -18.13
C HIS A 849 -24.28 -6.53 -18.06
N ARG A 850 -23.51 -5.56 -18.56
CA ARG A 850 -23.80 -4.12 -18.46
C ARG A 850 -25.21 -3.75 -18.92
N ASP A 851 -25.62 -4.29 -20.04
CA ASP A 851 -26.90 -3.98 -20.69
C ASP A 851 -28.14 -4.55 -19.95
N GLU A 852 -27.87 -5.35 -18.91
CA GLU A 852 -28.93 -5.93 -18.05
C GLU A 852 -29.33 -4.99 -16.92
N PHE A 853 -28.55 -3.92 -16.68
CA PHE A 853 -28.76 -2.99 -15.59
C PHE A 853 -29.33 -1.65 -16.04
N SER A 854 -30.18 -1.06 -15.20
CA SER A 854 -30.63 0.32 -15.37
C SER A 854 -29.53 1.28 -14.93
N LEU A 855 -28.95 2.01 -15.89
CA LEU A 855 -27.89 2.95 -15.63
C LEU A 855 -28.42 4.38 -15.52
N LEU A 856 -27.79 5.17 -14.67
CA LEU A 856 -27.98 6.62 -14.66
C LEU A 856 -27.30 7.21 -15.90
N GLU A 857 -28.03 7.96 -16.71
CA GLU A 857 -27.56 8.52 -17.98
C GLU A 857 -27.89 10.01 -18.12
N GLY A 858 -27.39 10.64 -19.19
CA GLY A 858 -27.72 12.01 -19.57
C GLY A 858 -27.17 13.08 -18.63
N ASP A 859 -27.93 14.17 -18.43
CA ASP A 859 -27.49 15.32 -17.62
C ASP A 859 -27.36 14.97 -16.15
N ALA A 860 -28.23 14.13 -15.60
CA ALA A 860 -28.16 13.69 -14.22
C ALA A 860 -26.86 12.92 -13.92
N PHE A 861 -26.41 12.09 -14.85
CA PHE A 861 -25.11 11.40 -14.73
C PHE A 861 -23.93 12.38 -14.78
N ARG A 862 -23.96 13.36 -15.71
CA ARG A 862 -22.93 14.40 -15.81
C ARG A 862 -22.84 15.22 -14.54
N GLN A 863 -23.98 15.63 -13.99
CA GLN A 863 -24.03 16.37 -12.73
C GLN A 863 -23.46 15.54 -11.58
N TRP A 864 -23.86 14.27 -11.46
CA TRP A 864 -23.35 13.36 -10.45
C TRP A 864 -21.80 13.20 -10.56
N CYS A 865 -21.27 13.05 -11.78
CA CYS A 865 -19.80 12.95 -11.98
C CYS A 865 -19.08 14.20 -11.47
N VAL A 866 -19.63 15.39 -11.70
CA VAL A 866 -19.04 16.65 -11.20
C VAL A 866 -19.11 16.70 -9.67
N GLU A 867 -20.25 16.40 -9.07
CA GLU A 867 -20.45 16.42 -7.61
C GLU A 867 -19.56 15.41 -6.90
N GLN A 868 -19.42 14.20 -7.45
CA GLN A 868 -18.60 13.13 -6.87
C GLN A 868 -17.16 13.13 -7.38
N ARG A 869 -16.77 14.10 -8.22
CA ARG A 869 -15.42 14.23 -8.81
C ARG A 869 -14.98 12.94 -9.51
N GLN A 870 -15.89 12.29 -10.23
CA GLN A 870 -15.63 11.07 -10.97
C GLN A 870 -15.41 11.37 -12.45
N ASP A 871 -14.57 10.54 -13.08
CA ASP A 871 -14.34 10.59 -14.53
C ASP A 871 -15.55 9.94 -15.24
N PRO A 872 -16.26 10.67 -16.10
CA PRO A 872 -17.44 10.14 -16.82
C PRO A 872 -17.15 8.91 -17.69
N GLU A 873 -15.91 8.75 -18.18
CA GLU A 873 -15.52 7.58 -18.98
C GLU A 873 -15.34 6.31 -18.15
N MET A 874 -15.14 6.47 -16.84
CA MET A 874 -14.81 5.37 -15.93
C MET A 874 -15.93 5.06 -14.93
N ALA A 875 -16.84 6.01 -14.71
CA ALA A 875 -17.91 5.87 -13.74
C ALA A 875 -19.12 5.11 -14.32
N ASN A 876 -19.73 4.27 -13.48
CA ASN A 876 -20.99 3.59 -13.80
C ASN A 876 -21.88 3.64 -12.57
N VAL A 877 -23.09 4.19 -12.72
CA VAL A 877 -24.08 4.31 -11.65
C VAL A 877 -25.28 3.45 -12.00
N ILE A 878 -25.56 2.45 -11.16
CA ILE A 878 -26.71 1.55 -11.29
C ILE A 878 -27.86 2.11 -10.46
N LEU A 879 -29.01 2.27 -11.07
CA LEU A 879 -30.24 2.62 -10.39
C LEU A 879 -30.87 1.36 -9.79
N VAL A 880 -30.90 1.31 -8.46
CA VAL A 880 -31.54 0.24 -7.69
C VAL A 880 -32.99 0.64 -7.45
N THR A 881 -33.95 -0.21 -7.82
CA THR A 881 -35.37 -0.04 -7.55
C THR A 881 -35.79 -1.05 -6.49
N ASP A 882 -36.95 -0.84 -5.87
CA ASP A 882 -37.51 -1.79 -4.89
C ASP A 882 -37.97 -3.10 -5.56
N ASP A 883 -38.05 -3.14 -6.87
CA ASP A 883 -38.29 -4.34 -7.65
C ASP A 883 -37.01 -5.14 -7.81
N GLU A 884 -36.98 -6.38 -7.30
CA GLU A 884 -35.82 -7.29 -7.36
C GLU A 884 -35.35 -7.60 -8.79
N SER A 885 -36.08 -7.14 -9.81
CA SER A 885 -35.71 -7.26 -11.24
C SER A 885 -34.48 -6.42 -11.63
N CYS A 886 -34.05 -5.49 -10.81
CA CYS A 886 -32.94 -4.54 -11.12
C CYS A 886 -31.51 -5.08 -11.00
N GLY A 887 -31.34 -6.34 -10.65
CA GLY A 887 -30.04 -6.99 -10.60
C GLY A 887 -29.20 -6.74 -9.33
N TYR A 888 -29.70 -6.01 -8.34
CA TYR A 888 -29.07 -5.89 -7.01
C TYR A 888 -30.08 -6.06 -5.87
N SER A 889 -29.75 -6.88 -4.90
CA SER A 889 -30.49 -6.96 -3.64
C SER A 889 -29.56 -7.03 -2.44
N ALA A 890 -30.01 -6.58 -1.27
CA ALA A 890 -29.26 -6.68 -0.01
C ALA A 890 -29.02 -8.13 0.45
N ARG A 891 -29.75 -9.12 -0.14
CA ARG A 891 -29.65 -10.55 0.20
C ARG A 891 -28.73 -11.33 -0.72
N GLU A 892 -28.71 -11.00 -2.00
CA GLU A 892 -28.00 -11.76 -3.02
C GLU A 892 -26.89 -10.96 -3.71
N GLY A 893 -26.80 -9.65 -3.43
CA GLY A 893 -25.81 -8.76 -4.05
C GLY A 893 -26.14 -8.43 -5.49
N LEU A 894 -25.12 -8.15 -6.30
CA LEU A 894 -25.25 -7.82 -7.70
C LEU A 894 -25.32 -9.10 -8.55
N ILE A 895 -26.39 -9.24 -9.30
CA ILE A 895 -26.72 -10.43 -10.11
C ILE A 895 -26.95 -9.98 -11.54
N GLY A 896 -26.26 -10.58 -12.50
CA GLY A 896 -26.65 -10.50 -13.90
C GLY A 896 -27.95 -11.27 -14.13
N LYS A 897 -28.76 -10.87 -15.10
CA LYS A 897 -29.95 -11.64 -15.48
C LYS A 897 -29.52 -13.08 -15.75
N VAL A 898 -30.17 -14.01 -15.05
CA VAL A 898 -30.03 -15.42 -15.36
C VAL A 898 -30.71 -15.66 -16.69
N GLY A 899 -29.88 -15.91 -17.73
CA GLY A 899 -30.38 -16.30 -19.06
C GLY A 899 -30.99 -17.70 -19.03
#